data_16e1e2157336b9d33ddc8dac148a9208
#
_entry.id   16e1e2157336b9d33ddc8dac148a9208
#
_cell.length_a   1.000
_cell.length_b   1.000
_cell.length_c   1.000
_cell.angle_alpha   90.00
_cell.angle_beta   90.00
_cell.angle_gamma   90.00
#
_symmetry.space_group_name_H-M   'P 1'
#
loop_
_entity.id
_entity.type
_entity.pdbx_description
1 polymer ?
#
loop_
_entity_poly.entity_id
_entity_poly.type
_entity_poly.pdbx_seq_one_letter_code
_entity_poly.pdbx_strand_id
1 'polypeptide(L)'
;MRNQTPRPRRFAGSEPLSDAELKAAPVRYPNPAELARAVSFAGGARTLQAADRLGLNTIADLLEHTPRDRLEACAVAELAQGQPATIIVEVKQVTARPVRRRGMRPLVEALVTDGSGSVLATFFNQPWLADRYRPGVRLMLHGRADGRGRFAVQAHVTTEQLPATVAADGGAGVGQYPATEGISSTQILAAVREHEERFADVLEPLPARLRVRERLLDRGSALHSMHFPLCDDAVEQGRRRLAFDELLRASLALEHHRRNRHLAGGAPKLAAAPALTARWLDTQLPFALTAAQRAAIDAIDADLASGAPMRRLLLGEVGSGKTVVALYALLRAVEHGYQAALMAPTETLAEQHFRTIATLLGSETVTAGLLSGSTPAARRADLLGKLASGELALVVGTHALIQERVRFRALAMVVIDEQHRFGVEQRAALADSAPGTLTAHELHMTATPIPRTLALSRYSDLDVTELRELPRGRLPVSTHLCRSEAERNRAYARMREEIEAGRQAFIVCPLVESSDELQARAATAEYERLKHGPLAGLELVLMHGQMRSARKQEAMARFVSGQASVLVATTVIEVGVDVPNATVMLIEDADRYGISQLHQLRGRVGRGSHQGLCLLFGRSDSSRLKALVRESDGFRLAEIDLALRGHGELVGTRQSGRDSAYRFADLTRDQELQERALIHGRRILDQDPALASPEHALLAAMLTSVPA
;
A
#
# COMPACT_ATOMS: atom_id res chain seq x y z
N MET A 1 -11.39 50.07 16.72
CA MET A 1 -10.13 49.49 16.24
C MET A 1 -10.28 47.98 16.22
N ARG A 2 -10.49 47.37 15.10
CA ARG A 2 -10.65 45.92 14.98
C ARG A 2 -9.27 45.28 15.12
N ASN A 3 -9.09 44.45 16.15
CA ASN A 3 -7.93 43.60 16.29
C ASN A 3 -7.81 42.72 15.03
N GLN A 4 -6.95 43.10 14.11
CA GLN A 4 -6.55 42.20 13.03
C GLN A 4 -5.66 41.12 13.65
N THR A 5 -6.17 39.90 13.74
CA THR A 5 -5.37 38.72 14.05
C THR A 5 -4.17 38.68 13.09
N PRO A 6 -2.93 38.58 13.57
CA PRO A 6 -1.78 38.56 12.69
C PRO A 6 -1.88 37.37 11.73
N ARG A 7 -1.79 37.62 10.43
CA ARG A 7 -1.79 36.58 9.39
C ARG A 7 -0.64 35.60 9.73
N PRO A 8 -0.88 34.27 9.70
CA PRO A 8 0.20 33.31 9.87
C PRO A 8 1.22 33.55 8.77
N ARG A 9 2.45 33.96 9.17
CA ARG A 9 3.52 34.26 8.23
C ARG A 9 4.15 32.94 7.80
N ARG A 10 4.37 32.76 6.49
CA ARG A 10 5.14 31.65 5.95
C ARG A 10 6.52 31.68 6.58
N PHE A 11 7.01 30.58 7.11
CA PHE A 11 8.32 30.46 7.76
C PHE A 11 9.50 30.85 6.80
N ALA A 12 9.26 30.84 5.49
CA ALA A 12 10.19 31.25 4.44
C ALA A 12 9.58 32.36 3.56
N GLY A 13 9.05 33.39 4.17
CA GLY A 13 8.71 34.61 3.43
C GLY A 13 9.97 35.19 2.81
N SER A 14 9.91 35.63 1.55
CA SER A 14 11.02 36.24 0.83
C SER A 14 11.37 37.65 1.33
N GLU A 15 10.55 38.24 2.18
CA GLU A 15 10.75 39.58 2.70
C GLU A 15 11.31 39.54 4.14
N PRO A 16 12.46 40.17 4.40
CA PRO A 16 12.97 40.32 5.74
C PRO A 16 12.01 41.17 6.59
N LEU A 17 11.85 40.80 7.86
CA LEU A 17 11.10 41.61 8.83
C LEU A 17 11.86 42.91 9.08
N SER A 18 11.18 44.04 9.12
CA SER A 18 11.76 45.32 9.57
C SER A 18 12.11 45.27 11.06
N ASP A 19 13.06 46.06 11.49
CA ASP A 19 13.44 46.17 12.92
C ASP A 19 12.25 46.55 13.81
N ALA A 20 11.32 47.35 13.30
CA ALA A 20 10.10 47.75 14.00
C ALA A 20 9.15 46.55 14.19
N GLU A 21 8.99 45.72 13.19
CA GLU A 21 8.18 44.49 13.27
C GLU A 21 8.80 43.44 14.18
N LEU A 22 10.15 43.30 14.16
CA LEU A 22 10.89 42.42 15.07
C LEU A 22 10.73 42.86 16.53
N LYS A 23 10.83 44.18 16.81
CA LYS A 23 10.66 44.75 18.14
C LYS A 23 9.19 44.70 18.63
N ALA A 24 8.23 44.77 17.71
CA ALA A 24 6.80 44.73 18.04
C ALA A 24 6.24 43.29 18.04
N ALA A 25 7.04 42.27 17.64
CA ALA A 25 6.58 40.89 17.63
C ALA A 25 6.29 40.40 19.04
N PRO A 26 5.06 39.97 19.36
CA PRO A 26 4.75 39.42 20.67
C PRO A 26 5.51 38.12 20.90
N VAL A 27 6.30 38.04 21.95
CA VAL A 27 6.91 36.78 22.39
C VAL A 27 5.85 36.00 23.15
N ARG A 28 5.32 34.97 22.55
CA ARG A 28 4.35 34.06 23.16
C ARG A 28 4.99 32.68 23.35
N TYR A 29 4.97 32.20 24.59
CA TYR A 29 5.37 30.84 24.89
C TYR A 29 4.14 29.92 24.79
N PRO A 30 4.24 28.75 24.12
CA PRO A 30 3.17 27.76 24.12
C PRO A 30 2.78 27.34 25.52
N ASN A 31 1.47 27.24 25.77
CA ASN A 31 0.94 26.76 27.06
C ASN A 31 0.17 25.42 26.84
N PRO A 32 0.86 24.28 26.83
CA PRO A 32 0.23 22.98 26.54
C PRO A 32 -0.79 22.57 27.63
N ALA A 33 -0.75 23.15 28.82
CA ALA A 33 -1.75 22.89 29.85
C ALA A 33 -3.16 23.35 29.44
N GLU A 34 -3.27 24.41 28.63
CA GLU A 34 -4.54 24.85 28.06
C GLU A 34 -5.12 23.85 27.09
N LEU A 35 -4.27 23.13 26.34
CA LEU A 35 -4.71 22.12 25.38
C LEU A 35 -5.25 20.86 26.09
N ALA A 36 -4.84 20.58 27.31
CA ALA A 36 -5.33 19.45 28.11
C ALA A 36 -6.71 19.70 28.76
N ARG A 37 -7.25 20.92 28.64
CA ARG A 37 -8.58 21.24 29.18
C ARG A 37 -9.67 20.52 28.37
N ALA A 38 -10.74 20.14 29.09
CA ALA A 38 -11.90 19.51 28.48
C ALA A 38 -12.62 20.46 27.52
N VAL A 39 -13.07 19.94 26.38
CA VAL A 39 -13.85 20.68 25.39
C VAL A 39 -15.31 20.78 25.87
N SER A 40 -15.93 21.96 25.70
CA SER A 40 -17.36 22.16 25.83
C SER A 40 -18.02 22.23 24.46
N PHE A 41 -19.14 21.52 24.29
CA PHE A 41 -19.95 21.60 23.09
C PHE A 41 -21.32 22.21 23.41
N ALA A 42 -21.81 23.08 22.55
CA ALA A 42 -23.19 23.54 22.62
C ALA A 42 -24.13 22.36 22.32
N GLY A 43 -24.80 21.85 23.35
CA GLY A 43 -25.70 20.70 23.29
C GLY A 43 -25.82 19.99 24.64
N GLY A 44 -26.77 19.10 24.78
CA GLY A 44 -26.96 18.34 26.01
C GLY A 44 -26.04 17.14 26.15
N ALA A 45 -26.32 16.26 27.13
CA ALA A 45 -25.57 15.04 27.43
C ALA A 45 -25.36 14.13 26.17
N ARG A 46 -26.31 14.13 25.23
CA ARG A 46 -26.20 13.37 23.97
C ARG A 46 -25.05 13.85 23.09
N THR A 47 -24.81 15.16 23.02
CA THR A 47 -23.71 15.76 22.25
C THR A 47 -22.36 15.45 22.88
N LEU A 48 -22.28 15.51 24.22
CA LEU A 48 -21.05 15.12 24.94
C LEU A 48 -20.70 13.65 24.75
N GLN A 49 -21.70 12.74 24.84
CA GLN A 49 -21.48 11.32 24.54
C GLN A 49 -21.04 11.06 23.10
N ALA A 50 -21.57 11.84 22.16
CA ALA A 50 -21.18 11.74 20.75
C ALA A 50 -19.75 12.27 20.53
N ALA A 51 -19.35 13.34 21.21
CA ALA A 51 -17.98 13.85 21.18
C ALA A 51 -16.99 12.84 21.77
N ASP A 52 -17.32 12.22 22.92
CA ASP A 52 -16.50 11.17 23.54
C ASP A 52 -16.29 9.96 22.60
N ARG A 53 -17.34 9.53 21.89
CA ARG A 53 -17.21 8.45 20.86
C ARG A 53 -16.28 8.81 19.71
N LEU A 54 -16.12 10.09 19.39
CA LEU A 54 -15.17 10.61 18.40
C LEU A 54 -13.78 10.85 19.00
N GLY A 55 -13.59 10.64 20.30
CA GLY A 55 -12.36 10.94 21.00
C GLY A 55 -12.09 12.43 21.22
N LEU A 56 -13.13 13.29 21.16
CA LEU A 56 -13.01 14.75 21.30
C LEU A 56 -13.19 15.15 22.77
N ASN A 57 -12.23 14.82 23.61
CA ASN A 57 -12.31 15.04 25.05
C ASN A 57 -11.59 16.31 25.50
N THR A 58 -10.48 16.65 24.83
CA THR A 58 -9.65 17.80 25.14
C THR A 58 -9.58 18.79 23.99
N ILE A 59 -9.12 20.01 24.26
CA ILE A 59 -8.87 21.01 23.22
C ILE A 59 -7.82 20.48 22.23
N ALA A 60 -6.80 19.74 22.70
CA ALA A 60 -5.83 19.09 21.80
C ALA A 60 -6.52 18.16 20.82
N ASP A 61 -7.40 17.26 21.29
CA ASP A 61 -8.14 16.32 20.44
C ASP A 61 -8.99 17.07 19.40
N LEU A 62 -9.62 18.17 19.83
CA LEU A 62 -10.43 19.00 18.94
C LEU A 62 -9.60 19.64 17.83
N LEU A 63 -8.44 20.22 18.15
CA LEU A 63 -7.55 20.86 17.17
C LEU A 63 -6.88 19.85 16.23
N GLU A 64 -6.66 18.62 16.68
CA GLU A 64 -6.19 17.52 15.83
C GLU A 64 -7.31 16.93 14.95
N HIS A 65 -8.58 17.18 15.25
CA HIS A 65 -9.72 16.67 14.48
C HIS A 65 -9.98 17.50 13.23
N THR A 66 -9.09 17.40 12.23
CA THR A 66 -9.14 18.19 10.99
C THR A 66 -10.31 17.78 10.08
N PRO A 67 -10.81 18.71 9.25
CA PRO A 67 -11.84 18.41 8.26
C PRO A 67 -11.33 17.36 7.25
N ARG A 68 -12.24 16.50 6.79
CA ARG A 68 -11.96 15.47 5.78
C ARG A 68 -12.08 16.02 4.38
N ASP A 69 -13.12 16.84 4.14
CA ASP A 69 -13.45 17.45 2.87
C ASP A 69 -13.73 18.94 3.06
N ARG A 70 -13.85 19.67 1.96
CA ARG A 70 -14.25 21.07 1.93
C ARG A 70 -15.44 21.26 1.01
N LEU A 71 -16.38 22.04 1.48
CA LEU A 71 -17.54 22.42 0.71
C LEU A 71 -17.24 23.77 0.05
N GLU A 72 -16.88 23.75 -1.22
CA GLU A 72 -16.74 24.96 -2.01
C GLU A 72 -18.12 25.55 -2.25
N ALA A 73 -18.24 26.88 -2.07
CA ALA A 73 -19.47 27.57 -2.40
C ALA A 73 -19.51 27.88 -3.89
N CYS A 74 -20.61 27.49 -4.55
CA CYS A 74 -20.91 27.89 -5.93
C CYS A 74 -21.99 28.97 -5.96
N ALA A 75 -22.07 29.66 -7.07
CA ALA A 75 -23.14 30.64 -7.28
C ALA A 75 -24.51 29.96 -7.43
N VAL A 76 -25.57 30.60 -6.98
CA VAL A 76 -26.96 30.09 -7.14
C VAL A 76 -27.30 29.84 -8.61
N ALA A 77 -26.78 30.66 -9.52
CA ALA A 77 -26.96 30.50 -10.97
C ALA A 77 -26.27 29.22 -11.53
N GLU A 78 -25.29 28.67 -10.85
CA GLU A 78 -24.51 27.47 -11.26
C GLU A 78 -25.08 26.17 -10.72
N LEU A 79 -26.17 26.22 -9.96
CA LEU A 79 -26.75 25.03 -9.33
C LEU A 79 -27.22 24.00 -10.37
N ALA A 80 -26.63 22.83 -10.36
CA ALA A 80 -27.04 21.69 -11.20
C ALA A 80 -28.10 20.83 -10.49
N GLN A 81 -29.10 20.38 -11.26
CA GLN A 81 -30.19 19.55 -10.74
C GLN A 81 -29.70 18.24 -10.16
N GLY A 82 -30.11 17.94 -8.92
CA GLY A 82 -29.83 16.66 -8.24
C GLY A 82 -28.41 16.51 -7.70
N GLN A 83 -27.48 17.41 -8.04
CA GLN A 83 -26.13 17.39 -7.49
C GLN A 83 -26.08 18.08 -6.12
N PRO A 84 -25.26 17.58 -5.19
CA PRO A 84 -25.01 18.28 -3.94
C PRO A 84 -24.20 19.56 -4.22
N ALA A 85 -24.61 20.65 -3.59
CA ALA A 85 -23.93 21.94 -3.73
C ALA A 85 -23.95 22.72 -2.41
N THR A 86 -23.01 23.65 -2.27
CA THR A 86 -22.96 24.60 -1.17
C THR A 86 -23.10 26.01 -1.73
N ILE A 87 -23.97 26.79 -1.12
CA ILE A 87 -24.23 28.20 -1.53
C ILE A 87 -24.12 29.11 -0.31
N ILE A 88 -23.61 30.35 -0.53
CA ILE A 88 -23.61 31.42 0.47
C ILE A 88 -24.63 32.45 0.03
N VAL A 89 -25.67 32.62 0.82
CA VAL A 89 -26.85 33.38 0.42
C VAL A 89 -27.35 34.30 1.52
N GLU A 90 -28.06 35.33 1.16
CA GLU A 90 -28.78 36.20 2.07
C GLU A 90 -30.28 35.86 2.06
N VAL A 91 -30.88 35.79 3.24
CA VAL A 91 -32.31 35.57 3.41
C VAL A 91 -33.09 36.81 3.02
N LYS A 92 -34.00 36.71 2.06
CA LYS A 92 -34.93 37.80 1.68
C LYS A 92 -36.29 37.64 2.34
N GLN A 93 -36.78 36.43 2.48
CA GLN A 93 -38.07 36.14 3.11
C GLN A 93 -38.08 34.75 3.72
N VAL A 94 -38.77 34.58 4.84
CA VAL A 94 -38.97 33.28 5.50
C VAL A 94 -40.46 33.03 5.69
N THR A 95 -40.90 31.82 5.43
CA THR A 95 -42.29 31.40 5.64
C THR A 95 -42.31 30.03 6.30
N ALA A 96 -42.97 29.94 7.47
CA ALA A 96 -43.24 28.66 8.11
C ALA A 96 -44.56 28.09 7.61
N ARG A 97 -44.56 26.85 7.09
CA ARG A 97 -45.79 26.16 6.74
C ARG A 97 -46.28 25.30 7.92
N PRO A 98 -47.47 25.60 8.47
CA PRO A 98 -48.02 24.81 9.56
C PRO A 98 -48.36 23.38 9.09
N VAL A 99 -48.22 22.43 9.99
CA VAL A 99 -48.56 21.01 9.76
C VAL A 99 -50.08 20.87 9.63
N ARG A 100 -50.60 20.55 8.43
CA ARG A 100 -52.05 20.43 8.15
C ARG A 100 -52.60 18.99 8.25
N ARG A 101 -51.71 17.96 8.34
CA ARG A 101 -52.12 16.56 8.43
C ARG A 101 -51.21 15.80 9.42
N ARG A 102 -51.81 14.85 10.19
CA ARG A 102 -51.07 13.92 11.06
C ARG A 102 -50.05 13.14 10.24
N GLY A 103 -48.74 13.26 10.58
CA GLY A 103 -47.64 12.64 9.84
C GLY A 103 -46.86 13.55 8.88
N MET A 104 -47.30 14.77 8.58
CA MET A 104 -46.49 15.77 7.85
C MET A 104 -45.45 16.40 8.77
N ARG A 105 -44.20 16.50 8.27
CA ARG A 105 -43.12 17.18 8.97
C ARG A 105 -43.27 18.71 8.79
N PRO A 106 -43.04 19.52 9.84
CA PRO A 106 -43.01 20.97 9.72
C PRO A 106 -41.97 21.39 8.68
N LEU A 107 -42.31 22.35 7.85
CA LEU A 107 -41.47 22.85 6.76
C LEU A 107 -41.29 24.36 6.91
N VAL A 108 -40.04 24.81 6.89
CA VAL A 108 -39.67 26.23 6.77
C VAL A 108 -39.10 26.44 5.38
N GLU A 109 -39.64 27.43 4.66
CA GLU A 109 -39.17 27.85 3.35
C GLU A 109 -38.60 29.26 3.46
N ALA A 110 -37.37 29.45 2.99
CA ALA A 110 -36.71 30.76 2.93
C ALA A 110 -36.35 31.09 1.47
N LEU A 111 -36.79 32.23 0.98
CA LEU A 111 -36.29 32.78 -0.26
C LEU A 111 -34.91 33.39 0.00
N VAL A 112 -33.89 32.84 -0.67
CA VAL A 112 -32.49 33.25 -0.48
C VAL A 112 -31.85 33.63 -1.80
N THR A 113 -30.87 34.54 -1.75
CA THR A 113 -30.14 35.05 -2.93
C THR A 113 -28.69 35.31 -2.62
N ASP A 114 -27.81 35.18 -3.62
CA ASP A 114 -26.39 35.54 -3.59
C ASP A 114 -26.06 36.71 -4.54
N GLY A 115 -27.06 37.25 -5.19
CA GLY A 115 -26.90 38.27 -6.25
C GLY A 115 -26.79 37.69 -7.66
N SER A 116 -26.37 36.46 -7.84
CA SER A 116 -26.36 35.76 -9.14
C SER A 116 -27.72 35.14 -9.48
N GLY A 117 -28.50 34.78 -8.46
CA GLY A 117 -29.81 34.18 -8.59
C GLY A 117 -30.54 34.10 -7.26
N SER A 118 -31.76 33.54 -7.30
CA SER A 118 -32.58 33.31 -6.12
C SER A 118 -33.12 31.88 -6.13
N VAL A 119 -33.16 31.27 -4.96
CA VAL A 119 -33.65 29.88 -4.78
C VAL A 119 -34.48 29.79 -3.50
N LEU A 120 -35.48 28.90 -3.48
CA LEU A 120 -36.29 28.62 -2.31
C LEU A 120 -35.65 27.51 -1.46
N ALA A 121 -34.95 27.90 -0.41
CA ALA A 121 -34.33 26.95 0.54
C ALA A 121 -35.41 26.32 1.43
N THR A 122 -35.41 24.98 1.50
CA THR A 122 -36.40 24.20 2.26
C THR A 122 -35.72 23.47 3.43
N PHE A 123 -36.19 23.74 4.66
CA PHE A 123 -35.70 23.16 5.91
C PHE A 123 -36.77 22.24 6.47
N PHE A 124 -36.42 20.97 6.66
CA PHE A 124 -37.34 19.96 7.16
C PHE A 124 -37.18 19.79 8.67
N ASN A 125 -38.32 19.71 9.38
CA ASN A 125 -38.39 19.39 10.83
C ASN A 125 -37.68 20.41 11.76
N GLN A 126 -37.58 21.69 11.35
CA GLN A 126 -36.88 22.75 12.08
C GLN A 126 -37.72 24.04 12.15
N PRO A 127 -38.92 24.05 12.80
CA PRO A 127 -39.83 25.22 12.79
C PRO A 127 -39.23 26.46 13.46
N TRP A 128 -38.31 26.32 14.40
CA TRP A 128 -37.62 27.40 15.11
C TRP A 128 -36.73 28.26 14.21
N LEU A 129 -36.41 27.83 12.99
CA LEU A 129 -35.62 28.60 12.04
C LEU A 129 -36.35 29.80 11.50
N ALA A 130 -37.67 29.78 11.48
CA ALA A 130 -38.46 30.91 11.05
C ALA A 130 -38.22 32.18 11.90
N ASP A 131 -37.99 32.03 13.19
CA ASP A 131 -37.68 33.12 14.11
C ASP A 131 -36.21 33.51 14.08
N ARG A 132 -35.33 32.56 13.76
CA ARG A 132 -33.89 32.75 13.75
C ARG A 132 -33.36 33.34 12.44
N TYR A 133 -33.92 32.94 11.28
CA TYR A 133 -33.44 33.36 9.96
C TYR A 133 -34.30 34.50 9.41
N ARG A 134 -34.08 35.71 9.97
CA ARG A 134 -34.76 36.91 9.53
C ARG A 134 -34.19 37.44 8.21
N PRO A 135 -34.96 38.27 7.44
CA PRO A 135 -34.42 38.97 6.26
C PRO A 135 -33.13 39.73 6.57
N GLY A 136 -32.12 39.61 5.69
CA GLY A 136 -30.80 40.18 5.87
C GLY A 136 -29.77 39.24 6.51
N VAL A 137 -30.19 38.10 7.11
CA VAL A 137 -29.27 37.12 7.61
C VAL A 137 -28.56 36.38 6.48
N ARG A 138 -27.25 36.34 6.50
CA ARG A 138 -26.45 35.56 5.55
C ARG A 138 -26.22 34.14 6.06
N LEU A 139 -26.49 33.17 5.18
CA LEU A 139 -26.40 31.75 5.46
C LEU A 139 -25.49 31.07 4.47
N MET A 140 -24.74 30.09 4.95
CA MET A 140 -24.20 29.04 4.10
C MET A 140 -25.12 27.81 4.17
N LEU A 141 -25.55 27.34 3.02
CA LEU A 141 -26.47 26.23 2.87
C LEU A 141 -25.78 25.12 2.07
N HIS A 142 -25.81 23.92 2.57
CA HIS A 142 -25.43 22.72 1.82
C HIS A 142 -26.65 21.85 1.57
N GLY A 143 -26.84 21.38 0.34
CA GLY A 143 -28.03 20.62 -0.02
C GLY A 143 -28.07 20.27 -1.51
N ARG A 144 -29.27 20.04 -2.04
CA ARG A 144 -29.48 19.69 -3.45
C ARG A 144 -30.57 20.56 -4.08
N ALA A 145 -30.30 21.02 -5.31
CA ALA A 145 -31.31 21.71 -6.11
C ALA A 145 -32.24 20.70 -6.81
N ASP A 146 -33.56 20.98 -6.83
CA ASP A 146 -34.54 20.10 -7.49
C ASP A 146 -34.82 20.48 -8.96
N GLY A 147 -34.13 21.51 -9.48
CA GLY A 147 -34.28 22.01 -10.84
C GLY A 147 -35.58 22.85 -11.06
N ARG A 148 -36.41 23.04 -10.01
CA ARG A 148 -37.63 23.85 -10.03
C ARG A 148 -37.51 25.11 -9.17
N GLY A 149 -36.27 25.55 -8.94
CA GLY A 149 -35.99 26.72 -8.10
C GLY A 149 -36.08 26.46 -6.60
N ARG A 150 -36.03 25.20 -6.18
CA ARG A 150 -35.98 24.80 -4.76
C ARG A 150 -34.65 24.16 -4.44
N PHE A 151 -34.19 24.40 -3.19
CA PHE A 151 -32.96 23.86 -2.64
C PHE A 151 -33.27 23.14 -1.33
N ALA A 152 -33.19 21.80 -1.34
CA ALA A 152 -33.42 20.98 -0.15
C ALA A 152 -32.19 21.03 0.74
N VAL A 153 -32.28 21.75 1.85
CA VAL A 153 -31.17 22.00 2.76
C VAL A 153 -30.92 20.76 3.64
N GLN A 154 -29.67 20.28 3.64
CA GLN A 154 -29.18 19.20 4.49
C GLN A 154 -28.40 19.73 5.70
N ALA A 155 -27.58 20.79 5.47
CA ALA A 155 -26.84 21.49 6.52
C ALA A 155 -26.89 22.99 6.28
N HIS A 156 -26.86 23.77 7.37
CA HIS A 156 -26.91 25.22 7.30
C HIS A 156 -26.17 25.85 8.47
N VAL A 157 -25.56 27.01 8.25
CA VAL A 157 -24.84 27.79 9.26
C VAL A 157 -24.97 29.29 8.93
N THR A 158 -24.99 30.15 9.96
CA THR A 158 -24.93 31.59 9.77
C THR A 158 -23.52 32.04 9.44
N THR A 159 -23.37 33.07 8.58
CA THR A 159 -22.04 33.57 8.19
C THR A 159 -21.23 34.15 9.36
N GLU A 160 -21.91 34.57 10.46
CA GLU A 160 -21.24 35.00 11.69
C GLU A 160 -20.43 33.86 12.33
N GLN A 161 -20.80 32.60 12.05
CA GLN A 161 -20.13 31.39 12.52
C GLN A 161 -19.08 30.88 11.50
N LEU A 162 -18.90 31.56 10.37
CA LEU A 162 -17.92 31.21 9.34
C LEU A 162 -16.63 32.04 9.50
N PRO A 163 -15.48 31.53 9.03
CA PRO A 163 -14.27 32.33 8.88
C PRO A 163 -14.52 33.57 8.02
N ALA A 164 -13.90 34.71 8.36
CA ALA A 164 -14.08 35.96 7.62
C ALA A 164 -13.74 35.82 6.12
N THR A 165 -12.80 34.97 5.78
CA THR A 165 -12.39 34.65 4.40
C THR A 165 -13.48 33.95 3.57
N VAL A 166 -14.28 33.09 4.21
CA VAL A 166 -15.40 32.40 3.56
C VAL A 166 -16.62 33.32 3.45
N ALA A 167 -16.79 34.19 4.45
CA ALA A 167 -17.91 35.13 4.49
C ALA A 167 -17.80 36.26 3.45
N ALA A 168 -16.56 36.61 3.01
CA ALA A 168 -16.34 37.76 2.11
C ALA A 168 -16.38 37.36 0.62
N ASP A 169 -15.72 36.28 0.20
CA ASP A 169 -15.45 36.01 -1.22
C ASP A 169 -15.75 34.58 -1.68
N GLY A 170 -16.34 33.71 -0.85
CA GLY A 170 -16.59 32.31 -1.20
C GLY A 170 -15.33 31.45 -1.37
N GLY A 171 -14.14 32.01 -1.06
CA GLY A 171 -12.84 31.33 -1.24
C GLY A 171 -12.59 30.23 -0.22
N ALA A 172 -11.77 29.27 -0.58
CA ALA A 172 -11.23 28.13 0.19
C ALA A 172 -12.22 27.17 0.89
N GLY A 173 -13.54 27.32 0.72
CA GLY A 173 -14.57 26.39 1.24
C GLY A 173 -14.66 26.25 2.77
N VAL A 174 -15.74 25.62 3.25
CA VAL A 174 -15.92 25.28 4.68
C VAL A 174 -15.53 23.84 4.93
N GLY A 175 -14.70 23.61 5.95
CA GLY A 175 -14.27 22.28 6.35
C GLY A 175 -15.45 21.40 6.81
N GLN A 176 -15.56 20.21 6.22
CA GLN A 176 -16.51 19.18 6.64
C GLN A 176 -15.82 18.21 7.59
N TYR A 177 -16.18 18.26 8.86
CA TYR A 177 -15.59 17.41 9.90
C TYR A 177 -16.25 16.02 9.91
N PRO A 178 -15.49 14.97 10.18
CA PRO A 178 -16.06 13.68 10.53
C PRO A 178 -16.98 13.84 11.74
N ALA A 179 -18.24 13.43 11.60
CA ALA A 179 -19.29 13.59 12.60
C ALA A 179 -19.99 12.25 12.84
N THR A 180 -20.72 12.14 13.96
CA THR A 180 -21.50 10.96 14.32
C THR A 180 -22.89 11.36 14.80
N GLU A 181 -23.78 10.39 14.99
CA GLU A 181 -25.12 10.67 15.51
C GLU A 181 -25.04 11.35 16.90
N GLY A 182 -25.57 12.56 17.01
CA GLY A 182 -25.60 13.38 18.22
C GLY A 182 -24.67 14.61 18.20
N ILE A 183 -23.71 14.67 17.24
CA ILE A 183 -22.87 15.85 17.03
C ILE A 183 -22.69 16.10 15.53
N SER A 184 -22.89 17.34 15.09
CA SER A 184 -22.77 17.74 13.67
C SER A 184 -21.41 18.35 13.38
N SER A 185 -21.00 18.31 12.09
CA SER A 185 -19.79 19.00 11.60
C SER A 185 -19.80 20.50 11.93
N THR A 186 -20.95 21.14 11.90
CA THR A 186 -21.10 22.57 12.25
C THR A 186 -20.87 22.83 13.75
N GLN A 187 -21.28 21.94 14.64
CA GLN A 187 -21.00 22.05 16.07
C GLN A 187 -19.50 21.87 16.37
N ILE A 188 -18.85 20.95 15.66
CA ILE A 188 -17.39 20.77 15.76
C ILE A 188 -16.67 22.01 15.26
N LEU A 189 -17.02 22.55 14.09
CA LEU A 189 -16.46 23.79 13.55
C LEU A 189 -16.62 24.97 14.55
N ALA A 190 -17.79 25.13 15.15
CA ALA A 190 -18.03 26.18 16.13
C ALA A 190 -17.11 26.04 17.35
N ALA A 191 -16.93 24.83 17.87
CA ALA A 191 -16.03 24.54 18.98
C ALA A 191 -14.56 24.81 18.59
N VAL A 192 -14.10 24.40 17.41
CA VAL A 192 -12.74 24.71 16.93
C VAL A 192 -12.52 26.22 16.86
N ARG A 193 -13.50 26.97 16.38
CA ARG A 193 -13.41 28.43 16.26
C ARG A 193 -13.34 29.13 17.63
N GLU A 194 -14.07 28.64 18.62
CA GLU A 194 -13.96 29.14 19.99
C GLU A 194 -12.55 29.01 20.56
N HIS A 195 -11.81 28.00 20.07
CA HIS A 195 -10.44 27.69 20.51
C HIS A 195 -9.38 28.06 19.45
N GLU A 196 -9.69 28.92 18.47
CA GLU A 196 -8.78 29.27 17.38
C GLU A 196 -7.42 29.80 17.86
N GLU A 197 -7.40 30.62 18.93
CA GLU A 197 -6.15 31.15 19.49
C GLU A 197 -5.23 30.06 20.07
N ARG A 198 -5.77 28.87 20.39
CA ARG A 198 -5.03 27.77 21.01
C ARG A 198 -4.12 27.04 20.04
N PHE A 199 -4.24 27.24 18.72
CA PHE A 199 -3.25 26.73 17.78
C PHE A 199 -1.83 27.24 18.08
N ALA A 200 -1.69 28.42 18.70
CA ALA A 200 -0.41 28.94 19.15
C ALA A 200 0.18 28.21 20.38
N ASP A 201 -0.63 27.41 21.08
CA ASP A 201 -0.20 26.61 22.24
C ASP A 201 0.26 25.20 21.82
N VAL A 202 0.09 24.82 20.53
CA VAL A 202 0.52 23.53 19.99
C VAL A 202 2.05 23.47 19.98
N LEU A 203 2.58 22.41 20.61
CA LEU A 203 4.03 22.18 20.65
C LEU A 203 4.58 21.76 19.29
N GLU A 204 5.78 22.25 19.00
CA GLU A 204 6.50 21.94 17.77
C GLU A 204 7.49 20.79 18.00
N PRO A 205 7.22 19.57 17.48
CA PRO A 205 8.09 18.43 17.73
C PRO A 205 9.33 18.40 16.81
N LEU A 206 9.28 19.09 15.65
CA LEU A 206 10.39 19.04 14.70
C LEU A 206 11.46 20.08 15.05
N PRO A 207 12.75 19.68 15.07
CA PRO A 207 13.84 20.63 15.20
C PRO A 207 13.78 21.73 14.14
N ALA A 208 14.07 22.97 14.53
CA ALA A 208 13.98 24.13 13.65
C ALA A 208 14.79 23.97 12.34
N ARG A 209 16.00 23.38 12.45
CA ARG A 209 16.88 23.11 11.28
C ARG A 209 16.19 22.18 10.26
N LEU A 210 15.46 21.18 10.74
CA LEU A 210 14.73 20.24 9.89
C LEU A 210 13.59 20.94 9.17
N ARG A 211 12.78 21.73 9.90
CA ARG A 211 11.67 22.49 9.32
C ARG A 211 12.14 23.46 8.22
N VAL A 212 13.22 24.21 8.47
CA VAL A 212 13.80 25.13 7.48
C VAL A 212 14.24 24.37 6.23
N ARG A 213 14.98 23.27 6.40
CA ARG A 213 15.50 22.47 5.29
C ARG A 213 14.38 21.92 4.42
N GLU A 214 13.29 21.46 5.03
CA GLU A 214 12.15 20.88 4.34
C GLU A 214 11.07 21.91 3.96
N ARG A 215 11.28 23.18 4.31
CA ARG A 215 10.33 24.28 4.07
C ARG A 215 8.94 23.97 4.60
N LEU A 216 8.87 23.49 5.84
CA LEU A 216 7.62 23.09 6.51
C LEU A 216 7.13 24.20 7.45
N LEU A 217 5.81 24.37 7.51
CA LEU A 217 5.17 25.19 8.54
C LEU A 217 5.45 24.61 9.93
N ASP A 218 5.34 25.41 10.99
CA ASP A 218 5.20 24.87 12.33
C ASP A 218 3.87 24.11 12.50
N ARG A 219 3.79 23.21 13.49
CA ARG A 219 2.64 22.32 13.65
C ARG A 219 1.35 23.09 13.92
N GLY A 220 1.39 24.13 14.75
CA GLY A 220 0.22 24.95 15.06
C GLY A 220 -0.32 25.67 13.83
N SER A 221 0.55 26.30 13.04
CA SER A 221 0.18 26.93 11.78
C SER A 221 -0.34 25.93 10.75
N ALA A 222 0.22 24.73 10.69
CA ALA A 222 -0.24 23.68 9.80
C ALA A 222 -1.66 23.21 10.15
N LEU A 223 -1.93 22.94 11.43
CA LEU A 223 -3.28 22.60 11.90
C LEU A 223 -4.25 23.74 11.64
N HIS A 224 -3.88 24.99 11.97
CA HIS A 224 -4.70 26.16 11.66
C HIS A 224 -5.06 26.27 10.18
N SER A 225 -4.08 26.02 9.29
CA SER A 225 -4.31 26.03 7.83
C SER A 225 -5.26 24.93 7.37
N MET A 226 -5.31 23.79 8.06
CA MET A 226 -6.29 22.74 7.78
C MET A 226 -7.70 23.13 8.19
N HIS A 227 -7.89 23.89 9.25
CA HIS A 227 -9.20 24.34 9.74
C HIS A 227 -9.68 25.62 9.06
N PHE A 228 -8.79 26.62 8.96
CA PHE A 228 -9.09 27.99 8.50
C PHE A 228 -8.10 28.46 7.41
N PRO A 229 -8.06 27.82 6.25
CA PRO A 229 -7.13 28.21 5.19
C PRO A 229 -7.50 29.55 4.57
N LEU A 230 -6.48 30.28 4.19
CA LEU A 230 -6.63 31.53 3.43
C LEU A 230 -6.76 31.28 1.92
N CYS A 231 -6.22 30.16 1.42
CA CYS A 231 -6.23 29.72 0.04
C CYS A 231 -5.91 28.22 -0.03
N ASP A 232 -6.08 27.59 -1.19
CA ASP A 232 -5.81 26.16 -1.41
C ASP A 232 -4.35 25.80 -1.17
N ASP A 233 -3.41 26.69 -1.51
CA ASP A 233 -1.98 26.49 -1.23
C ASP A 233 -1.71 26.39 0.29
N ALA A 234 -2.43 27.12 1.12
CA ALA A 234 -2.30 27.02 2.59
C ALA A 234 -2.78 25.65 3.10
N VAL A 235 -3.87 25.10 2.52
CA VAL A 235 -4.33 23.73 2.82
C VAL A 235 -3.24 22.72 2.49
N GLU A 236 -2.67 22.83 1.30
CA GLU A 236 -1.64 21.88 0.84
C GLU A 236 -0.37 21.96 1.68
N GLN A 237 0.06 23.17 2.06
CA GLN A 237 1.20 23.34 2.98
C GLN A 237 0.92 22.75 4.36
N GLY A 238 -0.29 22.94 4.90
CA GLY A 238 -0.73 22.33 6.16
C GLY A 238 -0.74 20.81 6.07
N ARG A 239 -1.37 20.26 5.03
CA ARG A 239 -1.40 18.82 4.76
C ARG A 239 0.01 18.24 4.63
N ARG A 240 0.86 18.87 3.81
CA ARG A 240 2.25 18.44 3.59
C ARG A 240 3.04 18.37 4.89
N ARG A 241 2.85 19.35 5.79
CA ARG A 241 3.49 19.35 7.11
C ARG A 241 3.01 18.17 7.98
N LEU A 242 1.71 17.96 8.07
CA LEU A 242 1.13 16.88 8.87
C LEU A 242 1.46 15.49 8.30
N ALA A 243 1.47 15.37 6.97
CA ALA A 243 1.93 14.17 6.28
C ALA A 243 3.41 13.86 6.60
N PHE A 244 4.27 14.89 6.63
CA PHE A 244 5.67 14.71 7.01
C PHE A 244 5.82 14.22 8.45
N ASP A 245 5.00 14.71 9.38
CA ASP A 245 5.01 14.23 10.77
C ASP A 245 4.68 12.75 10.88
N GLU A 246 3.65 12.29 10.16
CA GLU A 246 3.27 10.87 10.11
C GLU A 246 4.39 10.00 9.52
N LEU A 247 4.96 10.42 8.40
CA LEU A 247 6.02 9.69 7.71
C LEU A 247 7.32 9.67 8.52
N LEU A 248 7.69 10.77 9.16
CA LEU A 248 8.88 10.83 10.02
C LEU A 248 8.71 9.96 11.27
N ARG A 249 7.54 10.00 11.90
CA ARG A 249 7.22 9.13 13.04
C ARG A 249 7.34 7.65 12.67
N ALA A 250 6.75 7.24 11.54
CA ALA A 250 6.87 5.88 11.04
C ALA A 250 8.34 5.51 10.74
N SER A 251 9.10 6.43 10.16
CA SER A 251 10.52 6.24 9.86
C SER A 251 11.36 6.08 11.12
N LEU A 252 11.13 6.92 12.13
CA LEU A 252 11.82 6.84 13.42
C LEU A 252 11.49 5.52 14.16
N ALA A 253 10.21 5.12 14.19
CA ALA A 253 9.80 3.88 14.79
C ALA A 253 10.49 2.67 14.12
N LEU A 254 10.52 2.64 12.79
CA LEU A 254 11.18 1.63 12.00
C LEU A 254 12.69 1.54 12.29
N GLU A 255 13.39 2.66 12.22
CA GLU A 255 14.85 2.70 12.44
C GLU A 255 15.21 2.40 13.90
N HIS A 256 14.38 2.83 14.86
CA HIS A 256 14.55 2.47 16.26
C HIS A 256 14.40 0.95 16.49
N HIS A 257 13.38 0.35 15.85
CA HIS A 257 13.15 -1.09 15.92
C HIS A 257 14.32 -1.89 15.30
N ARG A 258 14.85 -1.43 14.15
CA ARG A 258 16.03 -2.02 13.50
C ARG A 258 17.25 -1.97 14.40
N ARG A 259 17.51 -0.81 15.03
CA ARG A 259 18.66 -0.64 15.93
C ARG A 259 18.56 -1.53 17.16
N ASN A 260 17.38 -1.62 17.76
CA ASN A 260 17.18 -2.49 18.92
C ASN A 260 17.43 -3.95 18.57
N ARG A 261 17.04 -4.43 17.38
CA ARG A 261 17.40 -5.76 16.90
C ARG A 261 18.91 -5.95 16.76
N HIS A 262 19.60 -4.98 16.17
CA HIS A 262 21.06 -5.04 16.05
C HIS A 262 21.78 -5.06 17.40
N LEU A 263 21.29 -4.27 18.37
CA LEU A 263 21.85 -4.23 19.72
C LEU A 263 21.55 -5.50 20.52
N ALA A 264 20.40 -6.12 20.33
CA ALA A 264 20.04 -7.38 20.98
C ALA A 264 20.95 -8.54 20.55
N GLY A 265 21.56 -8.46 19.36
CA GLY A 265 22.41 -9.52 18.83
C GLY A 265 21.64 -10.82 18.64
N GLY A 266 22.35 -11.95 18.79
CA GLY A 266 21.69 -13.24 18.86
C GLY A 266 21.52 -13.98 17.55
N ALA A 267 22.34 -13.69 16.53
CA ALA A 267 22.44 -14.49 15.31
C ALA A 267 23.87 -15.04 15.10
N PRO A 268 24.02 -16.16 14.39
CA PRO A 268 25.34 -16.69 14.02
C PRO A 268 26.08 -15.68 13.14
N LYS A 269 27.33 -15.35 13.47
CA LYS A 269 28.19 -14.56 12.59
C LYS A 269 28.70 -15.43 11.44
N LEU A 270 28.26 -15.12 10.23
CA LEU A 270 28.67 -15.80 9.02
C LEU A 270 29.57 -14.86 8.19
N ALA A 271 30.68 -14.41 8.80
CA ALA A 271 31.63 -13.52 8.16
C ALA A 271 32.29 -14.19 6.94
N ALA A 272 32.65 -13.40 5.94
CA ALA A 272 33.26 -13.94 4.72
C ALA A 272 34.59 -14.64 5.02
N ALA A 273 34.58 -15.96 5.02
CA ALA A 273 35.79 -16.77 4.94
C ALA A 273 35.59 -17.71 3.75
N PRO A 274 36.05 -17.36 2.58
CA PRO A 274 35.49 -17.87 1.34
C PRO A 274 36.21 -19.14 0.87
N ALA A 275 35.65 -20.31 1.13
CA ALA A 275 36.06 -21.50 0.38
C ALA A 275 34.94 -21.98 -0.56
N LEU A 276 33.73 -22.22 -0.05
CA LEU A 276 32.64 -22.77 -0.83
C LEU A 276 31.96 -21.72 -1.71
N THR A 277 31.54 -20.60 -1.11
CA THR A 277 30.81 -19.56 -1.85
C THR A 277 31.64 -18.85 -2.92
N ALA A 278 32.96 -18.59 -2.66
CA ALA A 278 33.82 -18.00 -3.67
C ALA A 278 34.05 -18.98 -4.84
N ARG A 279 34.39 -20.23 -4.56
CA ARG A 279 34.56 -21.27 -5.57
C ARG A 279 33.28 -21.45 -6.39
N TRP A 280 32.12 -21.50 -5.73
CA TRP A 280 30.83 -21.59 -6.42
C TRP A 280 30.56 -20.43 -7.36
N LEU A 281 30.82 -19.19 -6.92
CA LEU A 281 30.67 -17.99 -7.76
C LEU A 281 31.60 -18.01 -8.98
N ASP A 282 32.84 -18.45 -8.79
CA ASP A 282 33.87 -18.38 -9.82
C ASP A 282 33.81 -19.57 -10.81
N THR A 283 33.36 -20.74 -10.37
CA THR A 283 33.55 -21.98 -11.18
C THR A 283 32.24 -22.71 -11.53
N GLN A 284 31.16 -22.52 -10.74
CA GLN A 284 29.92 -23.29 -10.94
C GLN A 284 28.79 -22.49 -11.61
N LEU A 285 28.82 -21.15 -11.51
CA LEU A 285 27.80 -20.35 -12.17
C LEU A 285 28.04 -20.30 -13.69
N PRO A 286 27.05 -20.71 -14.52
CA PRO A 286 27.18 -20.70 -15.96
C PRO A 286 27.05 -19.28 -16.58
N PHE A 287 26.94 -18.25 -15.75
CA PHE A 287 26.76 -16.85 -16.16
C PHE A 287 27.36 -15.87 -15.14
N ALA A 288 27.68 -14.66 -15.60
CA ALA A 288 28.14 -13.58 -14.71
C ALA A 288 26.96 -12.95 -13.99
N LEU A 289 27.17 -12.60 -12.72
CA LEU A 289 26.19 -11.85 -11.92
C LEU A 289 25.98 -10.43 -12.49
N THR A 290 24.75 -9.92 -12.43
CA THR A 290 24.46 -8.51 -12.71
C THR A 290 24.98 -7.60 -11.59
N ALA A 291 25.09 -6.28 -11.86
CA ALA A 291 25.51 -5.32 -10.85
C ALA A 291 24.54 -5.30 -9.65
N ALA A 292 23.24 -5.39 -9.91
CA ALA A 292 22.22 -5.44 -8.87
C ALA A 292 22.31 -6.72 -8.00
N GLN A 293 22.63 -7.87 -8.59
CA GLN A 293 22.83 -9.12 -7.85
C GLN A 293 24.08 -9.06 -6.98
N ARG A 294 25.19 -8.48 -7.46
CA ARG A 294 26.40 -8.24 -6.65
C ARG A 294 26.13 -7.34 -5.47
N ALA A 295 25.49 -6.19 -5.71
CA ALA A 295 25.12 -5.28 -4.62
C ALA A 295 24.19 -5.93 -3.58
N ALA A 296 23.30 -6.82 -4.01
CA ALA A 296 22.45 -7.59 -3.10
C ALA A 296 23.27 -8.58 -2.25
N ILE A 297 24.24 -9.25 -2.84
CA ILE A 297 25.18 -10.15 -2.15
C ILE A 297 26.01 -9.37 -1.14
N ASP A 298 26.59 -8.22 -1.53
CA ASP A 298 27.37 -7.36 -0.63
C ASP A 298 26.56 -6.91 0.58
N ALA A 299 25.29 -6.55 0.37
CA ALA A 299 24.38 -6.18 1.45
C ALA A 299 24.05 -7.35 2.38
N ILE A 300 23.87 -8.56 1.85
CA ILE A 300 23.67 -9.79 2.63
C ILE A 300 24.92 -10.11 3.45
N ASP A 301 26.11 -10.01 2.86
CA ASP A 301 27.37 -10.25 3.57
C ASP A 301 27.57 -9.31 4.75
N ALA A 302 27.27 -8.02 4.56
CA ALA A 302 27.31 -7.05 5.63
C ALA A 302 26.38 -7.41 6.80
N ASP A 303 25.15 -7.84 6.49
CA ASP A 303 24.18 -8.28 7.50
C ASP A 303 24.68 -9.56 8.24
N LEU A 304 25.12 -10.57 7.49
CA LEU A 304 25.56 -11.85 8.03
C LEU A 304 26.82 -11.72 8.91
N ALA A 305 27.66 -10.75 8.64
CA ALA A 305 28.85 -10.46 9.43
C ALA A 305 28.54 -9.72 10.74
N SER A 306 27.39 -9.05 10.85
CA SER A 306 27.05 -8.18 11.98
C SER A 306 26.82 -8.90 13.30
N GLY A 307 26.34 -10.15 13.26
CA GLY A 307 25.90 -10.94 14.42
C GLY A 307 24.50 -10.56 14.93
N ALA A 308 23.82 -9.67 14.24
CA ALA A 308 22.39 -9.41 14.40
C ALA A 308 21.58 -10.26 13.42
N PRO A 309 20.35 -10.66 13.75
CA PRO A 309 19.49 -11.40 12.81
C PRO A 309 19.22 -10.56 11.55
N MET A 310 19.72 -11.02 10.41
CA MET A 310 19.32 -10.45 9.12
C MET A 310 17.82 -10.69 8.91
N ARG A 311 17.09 -9.66 8.55
CA ARG A 311 15.72 -9.72 8.06
C ARG A 311 15.62 -8.89 6.80
N ARG A 312 15.75 -9.52 5.65
CA ARG A 312 15.85 -8.82 4.36
C ARG A 312 14.81 -9.29 3.37
N LEU A 313 14.20 -8.34 2.66
CA LEU A 313 13.28 -8.58 1.56
C LEU A 313 13.99 -8.30 0.23
N LEU A 314 14.11 -9.33 -0.59
CA LEU A 314 14.64 -9.25 -1.95
C LEU A 314 13.49 -9.09 -2.94
N LEU A 315 13.32 -7.87 -3.42
CA LEU A 315 12.34 -7.53 -4.45
C LEU A 315 12.97 -7.69 -5.85
N GLY A 316 12.27 -8.32 -6.75
CA GLY A 316 12.76 -8.41 -8.12
C GLY A 316 11.73 -9.03 -9.04
N GLU A 317 11.77 -8.67 -10.30
CA GLU A 317 10.88 -9.25 -11.31
C GLU A 317 11.07 -10.76 -11.46
N VAL A 318 10.08 -11.39 -12.10
CA VAL A 318 10.20 -12.79 -12.53
C VAL A 318 11.40 -12.94 -13.47
N GLY A 319 12.35 -13.80 -13.10
CA GLY A 319 13.56 -14.02 -13.90
C GLY A 319 14.72 -13.03 -13.63
N SER A 320 14.63 -12.16 -12.60
CA SER A 320 15.75 -11.29 -12.16
C SER A 320 16.91 -12.06 -11.49
N GLY A 321 16.75 -13.38 -11.28
CA GLY A 321 17.78 -14.22 -10.66
C GLY A 321 17.79 -14.20 -9.13
N LYS A 322 16.65 -13.93 -8.48
CA LYS A 322 16.53 -14.01 -6.99
C LYS A 322 17.04 -15.30 -6.41
N THR A 323 16.79 -16.42 -7.09
CA THR A 323 17.22 -17.77 -6.64
C THR A 323 18.74 -17.90 -6.51
N VAL A 324 19.52 -17.22 -7.35
CA VAL A 324 21.00 -17.22 -7.26
C VAL A 324 21.46 -16.48 -6.01
N VAL A 325 20.89 -15.32 -5.73
CA VAL A 325 21.17 -14.53 -4.50
C VAL A 325 20.75 -15.31 -3.26
N ALA A 326 19.60 -15.98 -3.32
CA ALA A 326 19.12 -16.83 -2.23
C ALA A 326 20.05 -18.04 -2.00
N LEU A 327 20.49 -18.70 -3.06
CA LEU A 327 21.43 -19.82 -2.94
C LEU A 327 22.75 -19.37 -2.34
N TYR A 328 23.26 -18.19 -2.73
CA TYR A 328 24.44 -17.60 -2.08
C TYR A 328 24.25 -17.50 -0.56
N ALA A 329 23.14 -16.93 -0.09
CA ALA A 329 22.86 -16.78 1.32
C ALA A 329 22.76 -18.14 2.05
N LEU A 330 22.14 -19.15 1.43
CA LEU A 330 22.05 -20.51 1.94
C LEU A 330 23.46 -21.16 2.06
N LEU A 331 24.29 -21.01 1.04
CA LEU A 331 25.66 -21.56 1.03
C LEU A 331 26.55 -20.88 2.07
N ARG A 332 26.32 -19.60 2.40
CA ARG A 332 27.02 -18.91 3.50
C ARG A 332 26.81 -19.61 4.84
N ALA A 333 25.59 -20.06 5.14
CA ALA A 333 25.33 -20.83 6.34
C ALA A 333 26.00 -22.23 6.30
N VAL A 334 25.90 -22.90 5.17
CA VAL A 334 26.47 -24.24 4.98
C VAL A 334 27.99 -24.24 5.12
N GLU A 335 28.67 -23.23 4.55
CA GLU A 335 30.14 -23.14 4.62
C GLU A 335 30.67 -22.90 6.06
N HIS A 336 29.82 -22.34 6.93
CA HIS A 336 30.12 -22.18 8.36
C HIS A 336 29.68 -23.37 9.24
N GLY A 337 29.25 -24.48 8.60
CA GLY A 337 28.84 -25.69 9.30
C GLY A 337 27.42 -25.64 9.90
N TYR A 338 26.63 -24.66 9.49
CA TYR A 338 25.23 -24.56 9.87
C TYR A 338 24.30 -25.16 8.82
N GLN A 339 23.03 -25.29 9.19
CA GLN A 339 21.98 -25.74 8.29
C GLN A 339 21.22 -24.53 7.69
N ALA A 340 20.70 -24.73 6.48
CA ALA A 340 19.94 -23.75 5.76
C ALA A 340 18.62 -24.34 5.23
N ALA A 341 17.56 -23.53 5.22
CA ALA A 341 16.24 -23.94 4.74
C ALA A 341 15.68 -22.96 3.70
N LEU A 342 15.08 -23.49 2.62
CA LEU A 342 14.30 -22.72 1.66
C LEU A 342 12.85 -23.18 1.70
N MET A 343 11.96 -22.26 2.00
CA MET A 343 10.52 -22.50 2.08
C MET A 343 9.80 -21.90 0.87
N ALA A 344 9.02 -22.73 0.17
CA ALA A 344 8.20 -22.34 -0.95
C ALA A 344 6.71 -22.59 -0.66
N PRO A 345 5.77 -21.78 -1.23
CA PRO A 345 4.36 -21.88 -0.90
C PRO A 345 3.67 -23.13 -1.44
N THR A 346 4.21 -23.77 -2.47
CA THR A 346 3.64 -24.97 -3.10
C THR A 346 4.69 -26.04 -3.35
N GLU A 347 4.24 -27.30 -3.44
CA GLU A 347 5.12 -28.44 -3.71
C GLU A 347 5.82 -28.29 -5.06
N THR A 348 5.13 -27.87 -6.08
CA THR A 348 5.70 -27.65 -7.42
C THR A 348 6.84 -26.61 -7.40
N LEU A 349 6.68 -25.51 -6.66
CA LEU A 349 7.73 -24.50 -6.47
C LEU A 349 8.91 -25.06 -5.68
N ALA A 350 8.65 -25.82 -4.61
CA ALA A 350 9.69 -26.44 -3.83
C ALA A 350 10.51 -27.42 -4.69
N GLU A 351 9.85 -28.25 -5.51
CA GLU A 351 10.53 -29.14 -6.47
C GLU A 351 11.35 -28.36 -7.49
N GLN A 352 10.80 -27.26 -8.02
CA GLN A 352 11.51 -26.42 -8.99
C GLN A 352 12.75 -25.77 -8.36
N HIS A 353 12.61 -25.18 -7.16
CA HIS A 353 13.75 -24.63 -6.44
C HIS A 353 14.80 -25.70 -6.16
N PHE A 354 14.38 -26.88 -5.72
CA PHE A 354 15.29 -27.97 -5.45
C PHE A 354 16.07 -28.38 -6.71
N ARG A 355 15.40 -28.54 -7.85
CA ARG A 355 16.08 -28.86 -9.14
C ARG A 355 17.02 -27.74 -9.58
N THR A 356 16.59 -26.48 -9.49
CA THR A 356 17.42 -25.32 -9.84
C THR A 356 18.67 -25.26 -8.95
N ILE A 357 18.50 -25.46 -7.64
CA ILE A 357 19.61 -25.49 -6.68
C ILE A 357 20.56 -26.64 -7.00
N ALA A 358 20.04 -27.84 -7.24
CA ALA A 358 20.87 -29.01 -7.59
C ALA A 358 21.69 -28.77 -8.89
N THR A 359 21.07 -28.11 -9.88
CA THR A 359 21.78 -27.74 -11.13
C THR A 359 22.85 -26.67 -10.87
N LEU A 360 22.55 -25.63 -10.07
CA LEU A 360 23.49 -24.55 -9.78
C LEU A 360 24.62 -24.96 -8.82
N LEU A 361 24.41 -25.96 -7.96
CA LEU A 361 25.47 -26.52 -7.15
C LEU A 361 26.54 -27.26 -7.96
N GLY A 362 26.16 -27.83 -9.09
CA GLY A 362 27.08 -28.52 -9.99
C GLY A 362 27.81 -29.66 -9.31
N SER A 363 29.14 -29.57 -9.18
CA SER A 363 30.00 -30.59 -8.54
C SER A 363 30.21 -30.35 -7.04
N GLU A 364 29.62 -29.31 -6.45
CA GLU A 364 29.81 -29.03 -5.03
C GLU A 364 29.14 -30.10 -4.13
N THR A 365 29.85 -30.60 -3.13
CA THR A 365 29.38 -31.63 -2.21
C THR A 365 28.55 -31.03 -1.07
N VAL A 366 27.36 -30.53 -1.41
CA VAL A 366 26.39 -30.03 -0.42
C VAL A 366 25.24 -31.03 -0.31
N THR A 367 25.02 -31.56 0.89
CA THR A 367 23.89 -32.45 1.14
C THR A 367 22.58 -31.67 1.13
N ALA A 368 21.74 -31.89 0.11
CA ALA A 368 20.47 -31.22 -0.05
C ALA A 368 19.29 -32.19 -0.10
N GLY A 369 18.17 -31.84 0.48
CA GLY A 369 16.95 -32.65 0.50
C GLY A 369 15.70 -31.86 0.21
N LEU A 370 14.66 -32.56 -0.32
CA LEU A 370 13.33 -32.01 -0.58
C LEU A 370 12.31 -32.62 0.39
N LEU A 371 11.63 -31.77 1.17
CA LEU A 371 10.60 -32.17 2.13
C LEU A 371 9.28 -31.47 1.80
N SER A 372 8.27 -32.21 1.35
CA SER A 372 6.92 -31.72 1.03
C SER A 372 5.86 -32.61 1.65
N GLY A 373 4.57 -32.22 1.50
CA GLY A 373 3.45 -33.03 1.96
C GLY A 373 3.37 -34.40 1.27
N SER A 374 3.77 -34.48 0.00
CA SER A 374 3.79 -35.71 -0.82
C SER A 374 5.02 -36.61 -0.59
N THR A 375 5.98 -36.21 0.24
CA THR A 375 7.18 -37.01 0.53
C THR A 375 6.79 -38.33 1.21
N PRO A 376 7.17 -39.51 0.62
CA PRO A 376 6.85 -40.83 1.19
C PRO A 376 7.34 -40.98 2.63
N ALA A 377 6.57 -41.68 3.48
CA ALA A 377 6.85 -41.78 4.92
C ALA A 377 8.26 -42.27 5.27
N ALA A 378 8.79 -43.27 4.58
CA ALA A 378 10.13 -43.78 4.81
C ALA A 378 11.21 -42.74 4.49
N ARG A 379 11.10 -42.07 3.34
CA ARG A 379 12.01 -40.99 2.95
C ARG A 379 11.91 -39.78 3.86
N ARG A 380 10.69 -39.48 4.32
CA ARG A 380 10.43 -38.40 5.29
C ARG A 380 11.15 -38.67 6.61
N ALA A 381 11.06 -39.92 7.14
CA ALA A 381 11.75 -40.29 8.37
C ALA A 381 13.27 -40.20 8.24
N ASP A 382 13.84 -40.62 7.11
CA ASP A 382 15.29 -40.49 6.82
C ASP A 382 15.71 -39.00 6.78
N LEU A 383 14.98 -38.17 6.04
CA LEU A 383 15.27 -36.72 5.96
C LEU A 383 15.19 -36.04 7.33
N LEU A 384 14.17 -36.34 8.13
CA LEU A 384 14.04 -35.79 9.49
C LEU A 384 15.20 -36.24 10.41
N GLY A 385 15.63 -37.48 10.30
CA GLY A 385 16.80 -37.99 11.03
C GLY A 385 18.09 -37.24 10.64
N LYS A 386 18.31 -37.04 9.33
CA LYS A 386 19.46 -36.30 8.79
C LYS A 386 19.44 -34.81 9.13
N LEU A 387 18.24 -34.18 9.23
CA LEU A 387 18.13 -32.83 9.74
C LEU A 387 18.49 -32.73 11.22
N ALA A 388 17.99 -33.65 12.03
CA ALA A 388 18.26 -33.68 13.48
C ALA A 388 19.72 -33.97 13.79
N SER A 389 20.39 -34.81 12.99
CA SER A 389 21.83 -35.11 13.14
C SER A 389 22.76 -34.03 12.60
N GLY A 390 22.24 -33.14 11.71
CA GLY A 390 23.05 -32.14 10.99
C GLY A 390 23.74 -32.68 9.73
N GLU A 391 23.49 -33.93 9.34
CA GLU A 391 24.02 -34.52 8.10
C GLU A 391 23.44 -33.86 6.85
N LEU A 392 22.16 -33.44 6.90
CA LEU A 392 21.52 -32.67 5.84
C LEU A 392 21.77 -31.17 6.06
N ALA A 393 22.61 -30.57 5.21
CA ALA A 393 23.02 -29.19 5.33
C ALA A 393 21.97 -28.20 4.74
N LEU A 394 21.28 -28.59 3.67
CA LEU A 394 20.29 -27.76 2.97
C LEU A 394 18.98 -28.52 2.79
N VAL A 395 17.87 -27.91 3.18
CA VAL A 395 16.54 -28.47 2.92
C VAL A 395 15.68 -27.46 2.16
N VAL A 396 15.00 -27.95 1.13
CA VAL A 396 13.95 -27.21 0.41
C VAL A 396 12.62 -27.85 0.73
N GLY A 397 11.58 -27.06 0.99
CA GLY A 397 10.27 -27.64 1.28
C GLY A 397 9.15 -26.62 1.30
N THR A 398 7.98 -27.10 1.69
CA THR A 398 6.78 -26.30 1.87
C THR A 398 6.56 -26.00 3.36
N HIS A 399 5.32 -25.61 3.74
CA HIS A 399 4.90 -25.54 5.15
C HIS A 399 5.19 -26.83 5.97
N ALA A 400 5.53 -27.93 5.29
CA ALA A 400 5.99 -29.15 5.97
C ALA A 400 7.26 -28.93 6.82
N LEU A 401 8.04 -27.89 6.53
CA LEU A 401 9.24 -27.51 7.30
C LEU A 401 8.92 -26.89 8.67
N ILE A 402 7.69 -26.40 8.88
CA ILE A 402 7.25 -25.72 10.11
C ILE A 402 6.55 -26.69 11.09
N GLN A 403 6.34 -27.94 10.69
CA GLN A 403 5.64 -28.90 11.53
C GLN A 403 6.48 -29.26 12.77
N GLU A 404 5.85 -29.46 13.92
CA GLU A 404 6.49 -29.74 15.23
C GLU A 404 7.50 -30.91 15.23
N ARG A 405 7.42 -31.80 14.25
CA ARG A 405 8.33 -32.94 14.10
C ARG A 405 9.66 -32.61 13.41
N VAL A 406 9.76 -31.44 12.80
CA VAL A 406 11.01 -31.01 12.12
C VAL A 406 11.91 -30.36 13.15
N ARG A 407 13.06 -30.94 13.36
CA ARG A 407 14.08 -30.42 14.27
C ARG A 407 15.38 -30.23 13.50
N PHE A 408 15.94 -29.05 13.58
CA PHE A 408 17.26 -28.73 13.05
C PHE A 408 18.29 -28.86 14.17
N ARG A 409 19.46 -29.36 13.84
CA ARG A 409 20.58 -29.34 14.77
C ARG A 409 21.14 -27.94 14.97
N ALA A 410 21.25 -27.16 13.87
CA ALA A 410 21.88 -25.84 13.87
C ALA A 410 21.44 -25.02 12.66
N LEU A 411 20.17 -24.56 12.66
CA LEU A 411 19.64 -23.73 11.58
C LEU A 411 20.17 -22.29 11.72
N ALA A 412 20.77 -21.72 10.65
CA ALA A 412 21.30 -20.38 10.66
C ALA A 412 20.71 -19.47 9.55
N MET A 413 20.17 -20.06 8.46
CA MET A 413 19.61 -19.31 7.34
C MET A 413 18.28 -19.88 6.90
N VAL A 414 17.29 -19.01 6.78
CA VAL A 414 15.96 -19.30 6.24
C VAL A 414 15.69 -18.39 5.04
N VAL A 415 15.37 -18.99 3.91
CA VAL A 415 14.89 -18.30 2.73
C VAL A 415 13.40 -18.59 2.56
N ILE A 416 12.58 -17.56 2.40
CA ILE A 416 11.12 -17.66 2.23
C ILE A 416 10.72 -17.06 0.88
N ASP A 417 10.24 -17.90 -0.03
CA ASP A 417 9.75 -17.43 -1.34
C ASP A 417 8.27 -17.10 -1.28
N GLU A 418 7.85 -16.05 -2.03
CA GLU A 418 6.49 -15.53 -2.10
C GLU A 418 5.87 -15.26 -0.70
N GLN A 419 6.56 -14.45 0.08
CA GLN A 419 6.26 -14.11 1.48
C GLN A 419 4.79 -13.84 1.78
N HIS A 420 4.06 -13.19 0.85
CA HIS A 420 2.66 -12.79 1.05
C HIS A 420 1.67 -13.96 1.24
N ARG A 421 2.12 -15.19 0.98
CA ARG A 421 1.31 -16.43 1.12
C ARG A 421 1.47 -17.13 2.46
N PHE A 422 2.34 -16.62 3.35
CA PHE A 422 2.57 -17.18 4.67
C PHE A 422 2.12 -16.25 5.80
N GLY A 423 1.48 -16.79 6.84
CA GLY A 423 1.12 -16.06 8.05
C GLY A 423 2.35 -15.60 8.86
N VAL A 424 2.19 -14.55 9.68
CA VAL A 424 3.27 -14.02 10.54
C VAL A 424 3.78 -15.06 11.51
N GLU A 425 2.88 -15.82 12.14
CA GLU A 425 3.21 -16.89 13.11
C GLU A 425 3.99 -18.03 12.47
N GLN A 426 3.67 -18.40 11.23
CA GLN A 426 4.37 -19.47 10.50
C GLN A 426 5.82 -19.13 10.19
N ARG A 427 6.10 -17.85 9.93
CA ARG A 427 7.46 -17.36 9.64
C ARG A 427 8.32 -17.34 10.90
N ALA A 428 7.79 -16.83 12.00
CA ALA A 428 8.49 -16.80 13.28
C ALA A 428 8.87 -18.19 13.77
N ALA A 429 7.98 -19.17 13.65
CA ALA A 429 8.20 -20.54 14.10
C ALA A 429 9.44 -21.21 13.46
N LEU A 430 9.79 -20.91 12.21
CA LEU A 430 10.97 -21.47 11.56
C LEU A 430 12.26 -20.75 11.98
N ALA A 431 12.22 -19.44 12.14
CA ALA A 431 13.38 -18.65 12.58
C ALA A 431 13.79 -18.98 14.03
N ASP A 432 12.81 -19.28 14.88
CA ASP A 432 13.01 -19.65 16.28
C ASP A 432 13.55 -21.09 16.46
N SER A 433 13.68 -21.86 15.37
CA SER A 433 14.26 -23.22 15.38
C SER A 433 15.79 -23.24 15.39
N ALA A 434 16.43 -22.08 15.55
CA ALA A 434 17.89 -21.96 15.69
C ALA A 434 18.39 -22.55 17.04
N PRO A 435 19.64 -22.98 17.13
CA PRO A 435 20.17 -23.60 18.35
C PRO A 435 20.35 -22.58 19.48
N GLY A 436 19.87 -22.94 20.68
CA GLY A 436 20.05 -22.13 21.89
C GLY A 436 19.24 -20.86 21.89
N THR A 437 19.86 -19.73 22.21
CA THR A 437 19.25 -18.40 22.25
C THR A 437 19.44 -17.62 20.94
N LEU A 438 20.00 -18.26 19.89
CA LEU A 438 20.26 -17.61 18.60
C LEU A 438 19.00 -17.64 17.71
N THR A 439 18.84 -16.60 16.90
CA THR A 439 17.80 -16.51 15.87
C THR A 439 18.41 -16.71 14.50
N ALA A 440 17.78 -17.47 13.62
CA ALA A 440 18.26 -17.65 12.25
C ALA A 440 18.11 -16.34 11.45
N HIS A 441 19.01 -16.15 10.47
CA HIS A 441 18.86 -15.10 9.47
C HIS A 441 17.70 -15.41 8.52
N GLU A 442 16.94 -14.40 8.12
CA GLU A 442 15.79 -14.50 7.22
C GLU A 442 16.01 -13.70 5.94
N LEU A 443 15.88 -14.35 4.79
CA LEU A 443 15.80 -13.72 3.48
C LEU A 443 14.44 -14.00 2.86
N HIS A 444 13.62 -12.98 2.72
CA HIS A 444 12.33 -13.07 2.08
C HIS A 444 12.45 -12.69 0.60
N MET A 445 11.77 -13.43 -0.27
CA MET A 445 11.72 -13.13 -1.70
C MET A 445 10.29 -12.88 -2.15
N THR A 446 10.11 -12.00 -3.13
CA THR A 446 8.85 -11.87 -3.85
C THR A 446 9.09 -11.51 -5.32
N ALA A 447 8.29 -12.09 -6.20
CA ALA A 447 8.27 -11.76 -7.61
C ALA A 447 7.23 -10.69 -7.95
N THR A 448 6.40 -10.29 -6.98
CA THR A 448 5.52 -9.13 -7.16
C THR A 448 6.33 -7.85 -7.00
N PRO A 449 6.47 -7.04 -8.05
CA PRO A 449 7.01 -5.71 -7.90
C PRO A 449 6.06 -4.92 -6.98
N ILE A 450 6.57 -4.49 -5.83
CA ILE A 450 5.86 -3.63 -4.89
C ILE A 450 6.59 -2.30 -4.92
N PRO A 451 5.91 -1.17 -5.08
CA PRO A 451 6.57 0.13 -4.97
C PRO A 451 7.37 0.20 -3.66
N ARG A 452 8.60 0.70 -3.73
CA ARG A 452 9.51 0.77 -2.58
C ARG A 452 8.86 1.43 -1.37
N THR A 453 8.10 2.49 -1.61
CA THR A 453 7.36 3.24 -0.60
C THR A 453 6.35 2.36 0.14
N LEU A 454 5.60 1.55 -0.60
CA LEU A 454 4.64 0.61 -0.03
C LEU A 454 5.35 -0.58 0.66
N ALA A 455 6.47 -1.04 0.10
CA ALA A 455 7.28 -2.09 0.71
C ALA A 455 7.83 -1.67 2.08
N LEU A 456 8.36 -0.45 2.19
CA LEU A 456 8.86 0.12 3.44
C LEU A 456 7.75 0.32 4.50
N SER A 457 6.54 0.64 4.07
CA SER A 457 5.39 0.79 4.97
C SER A 457 4.82 -0.56 5.42
N ARG A 458 4.69 -1.53 4.51
CA ARG A 458 4.03 -2.81 4.76
C ARG A 458 4.95 -3.86 5.41
N TYR A 459 6.25 -3.77 5.10
CA TYR A 459 7.29 -4.69 5.59
C TYR A 459 8.32 -3.91 6.41
N SER A 460 7.82 -3.12 7.34
CA SER A 460 8.62 -2.22 8.17
C SER A 460 9.73 -2.91 8.97
N ASP A 461 9.59 -4.22 9.23
CA ASP A 461 10.54 -5.06 9.93
C ASP A 461 11.65 -5.64 9.04
N LEU A 462 11.56 -5.46 7.71
CA LEU A 462 12.51 -6.00 6.74
C LEU A 462 13.38 -4.91 6.09
N ASP A 463 14.64 -5.21 5.85
CA ASP A 463 15.52 -4.41 4.99
C ASP A 463 15.24 -4.73 3.53
N VAL A 464 15.02 -3.73 2.70
CA VAL A 464 14.61 -3.93 1.31
C VAL A 464 15.80 -3.80 0.36
N THR A 465 15.96 -4.81 -0.49
CA THR A 465 16.92 -4.83 -1.61
C THR A 465 16.19 -5.11 -2.91
N GLU A 466 16.45 -4.32 -3.95
CA GLU A 466 15.77 -4.41 -5.24
C GLU A 466 16.70 -4.96 -6.33
N LEU A 467 16.25 -5.96 -7.08
CA LEU A 467 16.88 -6.45 -8.30
C LEU A 467 16.11 -5.90 -9.51
N ARG A 468 16.47 -4.70 -9.96
CA ARG A 468 15.83 -4.05 -11.13
C ARG A 468 16.40 -4.52 -12.46
N GLU A 469 17.61 -5.05 -12.47
CA GLU A 469 18.25 -5.53 -13.68
C GLU A 469 17.79 -6.94 -14.03
N LEU A 470 17.47 -7.16 -15.31
CA LEU A 470 17.27 -8.49 -15.86
C LEU A 470 18.60 -9.05 -16.39
N PRO A 471 18.86 -10.35 -16.25
CA PRO A 471 20.03 -10.99 -16.84
C PRO A 471 20.11 -10.77 -18.35
N ARG A 472 21.34 -10.63 -18.88
CA ARG A 472 21.59 -10.44 -20.32
C ARG A 472 21.02 -11.60 -21.15
N GLY A 473 20.46 -11.27 -22.29
CA GLY A 473 19.93 -12.27 -23.26
C GLY A 473 18.41 -12.50 -23.18
N ARG A 474 17.72 -11.94 -22.22
CA ARG A 474 16.25 -12.00 -22.19
C ARG A 474 15.64 -11.02 -23.18
N LEU A 475 14.82 -11.54 -24.10
CA LEU A 475 14.08 -10.71 -25.06
C LEU A 475 12.82 -10.11 -24.41
N PRO A 476 12.45 -8.87 -24.73
CA PRO A 476 11.21 -8.28 -24.22
C PRO A 476 9.99 -9.02 -24.74
N VAL A 477 8.97 -9.16 -23.90
CA VAL A 477 7.69 -9.78 -24.28
C VAL A 477 6.82 -8.74 -24.98
N SER A 478 6.46 -9.00 -26.23
CA SER A 478 5.50 -8.16 -26.97
C SER A 478 4.10 -8.35 -26.40
N THR A 479 3.45 -7.24 -26.01
CA THR A 479 2.11 -7.28 -25.40
C THR A 479 1.09 -6.59 -26.30
N HIS A 480 -0.01 -7.27 -26.62
CA HIS A 480 -1.07 -6.77 -27.50
C HIS A 480 -2.44 -6.91 -26.87
N LEU A 481 -3.26 -5.85 -26.97
CA LEU A 481 -4.66 -5.84 -26.57
C LEU A 481 -5.55 -6.12 -27.77
N CYS A 482 -6.26 -7.24 -27.75
CA CYS A 482 -7.19 -7.68 -28.78
C CYS A 482 -8.61 -7.22 -28.40
N ARG A 483 -9.18 -6.31 -29.20
CA ARG A 483 -10.41 -5.56 -28.94
C ARG A 483 -11.62 -6.09 -29.70
N SER A 484 -11.37 -6.71 -30.85
CA SER A 484 -12.40 -7.20 -31.76
C SER A 484 -12.28 -8.69 -32.01
N GLU A 485 -13.35 -9.31 -32.47
CA GLU A 485 -13.35 -10.72 -32.85
C GLU A 485 -12.35 -11.03 -33.98
N ALA A 486 -12.17 -10.11 -34.90
CA ALA A 486 -11.16 -10.24 -35.97
C ALA A 486 -9.74 -10.24 -35.41
N GLU A 487 -9.45 -9.43 -34.36
CA GLU A 487 -8.16 -9.43 -33.65
C GLU A 487 -7.98 -10.71 -32.82
N ARG A 488 -9.02 -11.23 -32.20
CA ARG A 488 -9.01 -12.52 -31.49
C ARG A 488 -8.68 -13.67 -32.44
N ASN A 489 -9.31 -13.70 -33.64
CA ASN A 489 -9.03 -14.71 -34.65
C ASN A 489 -7.58 -14.65 -35.15
N ARG A 490 -7.04 -13.45 -35.36
CA ARG A 490 -5.61 -13.27 -35.67
C ARG A 490 -4.69 -13.75 -34.54
N ALA A 491 -5.07 -13.51 -33.28
CA ALA A 491 -4.33 -13.98 -32.13
C ALA A 491 -4.27 -15.52 -32.06
N TYR A 492 -5.38 -16.22 -32.34
CA TYR A 492 -5.39 -17.68 -32.43
C TYR A 492 -4.58 -18.19 -33.63
N ALA A 493 -4.65 -17.53 -34.78
CA ALA A 493 -3.83 -17.87 -35.94
C ALA A 493 -2.32 -17.73 -35.62
N ARG A 494 -1.93 -16.63 -34.97
CA ARG A 494 -0.55 -16.41 -34.53
C ARG A 494 -0.09 -17.46 -33.52
N MET A 495 -0.96 -17.85 -32.59
CA MET A 495 -0.67 -18.92 -31.65
C MET A 495 -0.43 -20.27 -32.37
N ARG A 496 -1.23 -20.59 -33.37
CA ARG A 496 -1.01 -21.79 -34.17
C ARG A 496 0.35 -21.79 -34.90
N GLU A 497 0.73 -20.67 -35.52
CA GLU A 497 2.05 -20.53 -36.16
C GLU A 497 3.20 -20.81 -35.19
N GLU A 498 3.10 -20.29 -33.94
CA GLU A 498 4.08 -20.53 -32.90
C GLU A 498 4.13 -22.02 -32.51
N ILE A 499 2.97 -22.68 -32.40
CA ILE A 499 2.88 -24.11 -32.05
C ILE A 499 3.39 -24.99 -33.19
N GLU A 500 3.06 -24.66 -34.43
CA GLU A 500 3.56 -25.37 -35.61
C GLU A 500 5.09 -25.25 -35.77
N ALA A 501 5.66 -24.15 -35.26
CA ALA A 501 7.10 -23.96 -35.15
C ALA A 501 7.72 -24.71 -33.94
N GLY A 502 6.98 -25.61 -33.28
CA GLY A 502 7.43 -26.42 -32.15
C GLY A 502 7.42 -25.73 -30.77
N ARG A 503 6.81 -24.56 -30.67
CA ARG A 503 6.70 -23.80 -29.42
C ARG A 503 5.42 -24.13 -28.64
N GLN A 504 5.29 -23.60 -27.45
CA GLN A 504 4.16 -23.88 -26.55
C GLN A 504 3.44 -22.60 -26.12
N ALA A 505 2.18 -22.74 -25.72
CA ALA A 505 1.34 -21.61 -25.33
C ALA A 505 0.60 -21.85 -24.02
N PHE A 506 0.40 -20.76 -23.25
CA PHE A 506 -0.49 -20.70 -22.11
C PHE A 506 -1.78 -19.98 -22.50
N ILE A 507 -2.92 -20.47 -22.04
CA ILE A 507 -4.21 -19.78 -22.07
C ILE A 507 -4.74 -19.69 -20.66
N VAL A 508 -4.96 -18.47 -20.18
CA VAL A 508 -5.47 -18.18 -18.83
C VAL A 508 -6.94 -17.82 -18.94
N CYS A 509 -7.77 -18.62 -18.28
CA CYS A 509 -9.22 -18.44 -18.25
C CYS A 509 -9.64 -17.38 -17.23
N PRO A 510 -10.80 -16.72 -17.45
CA PRO A 510 -11.25 -15.60 -16.64
C PRO A 510 -11.46 -15.95 -15.17
N LEU A 511 -11.16 -14.97 -14.29
CA LEU A 511 -11.50 -15.00 -12.88
C LEU A 511 -13.03 -14.82 -12.72
N VAL A 512 -13.69 -15.80 -12.11
CA VAL A 512 -15.09 -15.69 -11.68
C VAL A 512 -15.09 -15.50 -10.17
N GLU A 513 -15.54 -14.34 -9.70
CA GLU A 513 -15.43 -13.92 -8.29
C GLU A 513 -16.21 -14.78 -7.27
N SER A 514 -17.08 -15.70 -7.72
CA SER A 514 -18.09 -16.28 -6.86
C SER A 514 -17.77 -17.65 -6.23
N SER A 515 -16.93 -18.50 -6.82
CA SER A 515 -16.41 -19.73 -6.20
C SER A 515 -15.36 -20.45 -7.07
N ASP A 516 -14.50 -21.26 -6.45
CA ASP A 516 -13.55 -22.15 -7.13
C ASP A 516 -14.24 -23.15 -8.09
N GLU A 517 -15.49 -23.53 -7.81
CA GLU A 517 -16.28 -24.41 -8.67
C GLU A 517 -16.66 -23.75 -9.99
N LEU A 518 -17.06 -22.48 -9.95
CA LEU A 518 -17.41 -21.72 -11.15
C LEU A 518 -16.17 -21.44 -12.02
N GLN A 519 -15.02 -21.19 -11.39
CA GLN A 519 -13.74 -21.04 -12.09
C GLN A 519 -13.34 -22.34 -12.80
N ALA A 520 -13.50 -23.48 -12.15
CA ALA A 520 -13.21 -24.78 -12.74
C ALA A 520 -14.13 -25.10 -13.93
N ARG A 521 -15.42 -24.79 -13.82
CA ARG A 521 -16.40 -24.95 -14.90
C ARG A 521 -16.09 -24.03 -16.09
N ALA A 522 -15.75 -22.77 -15.84
CA ALA A 522 -15.37 -21.82 -16.88
C ALA A 522 -14.11 -22.27 -17.64
N ALA A 523 -13.09 -22.72 -16.92
CA ALA A 523 -11.88 -23.26 -17.55
C ALA A 523 -12.14 -24.53 -18.36
N THR A 524 -13.02 -25.41 -17.87
CA THR A 524 -13.41 -26.63 -18.60
C THR A 524 -14.20 -26.30 -19.86
N ALA A 525 -15.16 -25.37 -19.77
CA ALA A 525 -15.94 -24.94 -20.93
C ALA A 525 -15.05 -24.27 -22.00
N GLU A 526 -14.12 -23.43 -21.56
CA GLU A 526 -13.16 -22.79 -22.47
C GLU A 526 -12.20 -23.81 -23.10
N TYR A 527 -11.73 -24.79 -22.35
CA TYR A 527 -10.93 -25.89 -22.88
C TYR A 527 -11.66 -26.64 -24.00
N GLU A 528 -12.94 -27.03 -23.79
CA GLU A 528 -13.75 -27.71 -24.80
C GLU A 528 -14.01 -26.81 -26.02
N ARG A 529 -14.29 -25.51 -25.81
CA ARG A 529 -14.46 -24.54 -26.89
C ARG A 529 -13.23 -24.44 -27.77
N LEU A 530 -12.05 -24.35 -27.17
CA LEU A 530 -10.78 -24.24 -27.87
C LEU A 530 -10.42 -25.51 -28.61
N LYS A 531 -10.64 -26.68 -27.99
CA LYS A 531 -10.33 -27.98 -28.53
C LYS A 531 -11.16 -28.32 -29.79
N HIS A 532 -12.43 -27.92 -29.81
CA HIS A 532 -13.34 -28.14 -30.92
C HIS A 532 -13.44 -26.95 -31.90
N GLY A 533 -12.79 -25.83 -31.58
CA GLY A 533 -12.85 -24.58 -32.34
C GLY A 533 -11.48 -24.12 -32.82
N PRO A 534 -10.99 -22.94 -32.39
CA PRO A 534 -9.82 -22.31 -33.00
C PRO A 534 -8.51 -23.09 -32.83
N LEU A 535 -8.41 -24.03 -31.90
CA LEU A 535 -7.23 -24.86 -31.66
C LEU A 535 -7.48 -26.35 -31.92
N ALA A 536 -8.49 -26.68 -32.73
CA ALA A 536 -8.78 -28.07 -33.14
C ALA A 536 -7.56 -28.73 -33.78
N GLY A 537 -7.28 -29.98 -33.41
CA GLY A 537 -6.15 -30.77 -33.91
C GLY A 537 -4.84 -30.56 -33.14
N LEU A 538 -4.80 -29.66 -32.14
CA LEU A 538 -3.65 -29.51 -31.26
C LEU A 538 -3.85 -30.28 -29.95
N GLU A 539 -2.75 -30.70 -29.32
CA GLU A 539 -2.78 -31.35 -28.02
C GLU A 539 -2.85 -30.30 -26.91
N LEU A 540 -4.01 -30.26 -26.23
CA LEU A 540 -4.31 -29.36 -25.11
C LEU A 540 -4.33 -30.14 -23.79
N VAL A 541 -3.91 -29.51 -22.71
CA VAL A 541 -4.08 -29.97 -21.31
C VAL A 541 -4.79 -28.90 -20.50
N LEU A 542 -5.64 -29.36 -19.57
CA LEU A 542 -6.42 -28.49 -18.67
C LEU A 542 -5.84 -28.55 -17.26
N MET A 543 -5.74 -27.38 -16.58
CA MET A 543 -5.33 -27.30 -15.19
C MET A 543 -6.14 -26.25 -14.43
N HIS A 544 -6.81 -26.62 -13.34
CA HIS A 544 -7.56 -25.71 -12.47
C HIS A 544 -7.47 -26.10 -10.99
N GLY A 545 -7.88 -25.21 -10.09
CA GLY A 545 -7.73 -25.34 -8.64
C GLY A 545 -8.26 -26.62 -8.05
N GLN A 546 -9.39 -27.09 -8.52
CA GLN A 546 -10.11 -28.28 -7.98
C GLN A 546 -9.56 -29.64 -8.44
N MET A 547 -8.63 -29.67 -9.39
CA MET A 547 -8.01 -30.94 -9.79
C MET A 547 -7.18 -31.53 -8.65
N ARG A 548 -7.23 -32.88 -8.49
CA ARG A 548 -6.36 -33.61 -7.56
C ARG A 548 -4.89 -33.39 -7.93
N SER A 549 -4.01 -33.31 -6.93
CA SER A 549 -2.58 -33.03 -7.11
C SER A 549 -1.92 -33.95 -8.15
N ALA A 550 -2.22 -35.23 -8.16
CA ALA A 550 -1.69 -36.16 -9.14
C ALA A 550 -2.05 -35.82 -10.59
N ARG A 551 -3.29 -35.38 -10.84
CA ARG A 551 -3.73 -34.95 -12.18
C ARG A 551 -3.10 -33.62 -12.60
N LYS A 552 -2.90 -32.70 -11.65
CA LYS A 552 -2.17 -31.44 -11.92
C LYS A 552 -0.72 -31.73 -12.30
N GLN A 553 -0.06 -32.64 -11.59
CA GLN A 553 1.31 -33.05 -11.91
C GLN A 553 1.40 -33.75 -13.26
N GLU A 554 0.46 -34.63 -13.61
CA GLU A 554 0.38 -35.29 -14.92
C GLU A 554 0.18 -34.28 -16.06
N ALA A 555 -0.79 -33.37 -15.96
CA ALA A 555 -1.04 -32.33 -16.93
C ALA A 555 0.21 -31.45 -17.15
N MET A 556 0.86 -31.06 -16.06
CA MET A 556 2.07 -30.27 -16.09
C MET A 556 3.26 -31.04 -16.72
N ALA A 557 3.43 -32.32 -16.36
CA ALA A 557 4.48 -33.15 -16.94
C ALA A 557 4.32 -33.31 -18.46
N ARG A 558 3.10 -33.52 -18.95
CA ARG A 558 2.78 -33.58 -20.40
C ARG A 558 3.08 -32.25 -21.09
N PHE A 559 2.82 -31.12 -20.43
CA PHE A 559 3.13 -29.81 -20.98
C PHE A 559 4.63 -29.54 -20.99
N VAL A 560 5.33 -29.74 -19.87
CA VAL A 560 6.80 -29.52 -19.78
C VAL A 560 7.60 -30.44 -20.73
N SER A 561 7.13 -31.68 -20.93
CA SER A 561 7.77 -32.61 -21.88
C SER A 561 7.49 -32.31 -23.36
N GLY A 562 6.63 -31.33 -23.68
CA GLY A 562 6.23 -30.99 -25.03
C GLY A 562 5.19 -31.93 -25.65
N GLN A 563 4.65 -32.90 -24.88
CA GLN A 563 3.56 -33.77 -25.37
C GLN A 563 2.25 -32.99 -25.53
N ALA A 564 2.09 -31.89 -24.82
CA ALA A 564 0.99 -30.95 -25.00
C ALA A 564 1.55 -29.60 -25.46
N SER A 565 0.93 -29.02 -26.48
CA SER A 565 1.33 -27.73 -27.07
C SER A 565 0.71 -26.54 -26.34
N VAL A 566 -0.47 -26.76 -25.74
CA VAL A 566 -1.23 -25.68 -25.06
C VAL A 566 -1.64 -26.12 -23.65
N LEU A 567 -1.38 -25.27 -22.69
CA LEU A 567 -1.90 -25.41 -21.34
C LEU A 567 -3.02 -24.38 -21.10
N VAL A 568 -4.26 -24.87 -20.92
CA VAL A 568 -5.42 -24.07 -20.56
C VAL A 568 -5.57 -24.13 -19.04
N ALA A 569 -5.56 -22.96 -18.36
CA ALA A 569 -5.62 -22.96 -16.90
C ALA A 569 -6.29 -21.73 -16.32
N THR A 570 -6.68 -21.84 -15.06
CA THR A 570 -7.05 -20.69 -14.21
C THR A 570 -5.78 -20.03 -13.65
N THR A 571 -5.93 -19.11 -12.68
CA THR A 571 -4.83 -18.41 -11.97
C THR A 571 -3.80 -19.32 -11.31
N VAL A 572 -4.02 -20.63 -11.26
CA VAL A 572 -3.04 -21.62 -10.74
C VAL A 572 -1.67 -21.52 -11.44
N ILE A 573 -1.61 -20.97 -12.67
CA ILE A 573 -0.34 -20.69 -13.38
C ILE A 573 0.48 -19.55 -12.76
N GLU A 574 -0.10 -18.69 -11.93
CA GLU A 574 0.67 -17.66 -11.20
C GLU A 574 1.80 -18.29 -10.37
N VAL A 575 1.66 -19.58 -10.03
CA VAL A 575 2.57 -20.29 -9.16
C VAL A 575 3.57 -21.12 -9.96
N GLY A 576 4.73 -20.53 -10.25
CA GLY A 576 6.02 -21.20 -10.21
C GLY A 576 6.49 -22.03 -11.37
N VAL A 577 5.75 -22.35 -12.43
CA VAL A 577 6.28 -23.25 -13.47
C VAL A 577 7.07 -22.50 -14.54
N ASP A 578 8.32 -22.90 -14.74
CA ASP A 578 9.19 -22.41 -15.80
C ASP A 578 9.18 -23.36 -16.99
N VAL A 579 8.67 -22.89 -18.12
CA VAL A 579 8.67 -23.63 -19.39
C VAL A 579 9.37 -22.78 -20.44
N PRO A 580 10.68 -22.98 -20.67
CA PRO A 580 11.47 -22.14 -21.58
C PRO A 580 10.93 -22.11 -23.02
N ASN A 581 10.27 -23.19 -23.46
CA ASN A 581 9.69 -23.33 -24.79
C ASN A 581 8.33 -22.62 -24.95
N ALA A 582 7.74 -22.09 -23.88
CA ALA A 582 6.48 -21.36 -23.95
C ALA A 582 6.72 -19.91 -24.39
N THR A 583 6.23 -19.58 -25.59
CA THR A 583 6.39 -18.24 -26.19
C THR A 583 5.11 -17.42 -26.18
N VAL A 584 3.94 -18.04 -26.07
CA VAL A 584 2.65 -17.32 -26.13
C VAL A 584 1.91 -17.41 -24.80
N MET A 585 1.46 -16.27 -24.30
CA MET A 585 0.53 -16.12 -23.18
C MET A 585 -0.75 -15.46 -23.68
N LEU A 586 -1.87 -16.14 -23.66
CA LEU A 586 -3.19 -15.55 -23.94
C LEU A 586 -3.99 -15.45 -22.63
N ILE A 587 -4.55 -14.28 -22.35
CA ILE A 587 -5.33 -14.03 -21.14
C ILE A 587 -6.74 -13.58 -21.54
N GLU A 588 -7.72 -14.40 -21.22
CA GLU A 588 -9.15 -14.11 -21.42
C GLU A 588 -9.66 -13.17 -20.31
N ASP A 589 -10.58 -12.25 -20.67
CA ASP A 589 -11.16 -11.24 -19.76
C ASP A 589 -10.08 -10.52 -18.91
N ALA A 590 -9.00 -10.08 -19.56
CA ALA A 590 -7.82 -9.53 -18.88
C ALA A 590 -8.14 -8.32 -17.99
N ASP A 591 -9.21 -7.59 -18.24
CA ASP A 591 -9.65 -6.46 -17.40
C ASP A 591 -10.14 -6.85 -16.00
N ARG A 592 -10.40 -8.13 -15.74
CA ARG A 592 -10.72 -8.66 -14.42
C ARG A 592 -9.50 -8.90 -13.53
N TYR A 593 -8.31 -8.86 -14.09
CA TYR A 593 -7.07 -9.08 -13.36
C TYR A 593 -6.44 -7.76 -12.89
N GLY A 594 -5.73 -7.80 -11.76
CA GLY A 594 -4.86 -6.71 -11.34
C GLY A 594 -3.63 -6.58 -12.25
N ILE A 595 -3.06 -5.37 -12.36
CA ILE A 595 -1.87 -5.12 -13.20
C ILE A 595 -0.71 -6.03 -12.77
N SER A 596 -0.49 -6.19 -11.46
CA SER A 596 0.58 -7.04 -10.93
C SER A 596 0.41 -8.51 -11.32
N GLN A 597 -0.83 -9.03 -11.31
CA GLN A 597 -1.14 -10.40 -11.76
C GLN A 597 -0.87 -10.58 -13.26
N LEU A 598 -1.36 -9.63 -14.07
CA LEU A 598 -1.11 -9.65 -15.51
C LEU A 598 0.38 -9.58 -15.84
N HIS A 599 1.15 -8.78 -15.10
CA HIS A 599 2.59 -8.70 -15.25
C HIS A 599 3.29 -10.01 -14.89
N GLN A 600 2.88 -10.67 -13.80
CA GLN A 600 3.40 -11.99 -13.42
C GLN A 600 3.11 -13.05 -14.48
N LEU A 601 1.88 -13.07 -15.03
CA LEU A 601 1.50 -13.96 -16.13
C LEU A 601 2.33 -13.67 -17.38
N ARG A 602 2.48 -12.40 -17.78
CA ARG A 602 3.34 -11.97 -18.90
C ARG A 602 4.79 -12.49 -18.73
N GLY A 603 5.30 -12.44 -17.51
CA GLY A 603 6.65 -12.90 -17.17
C GLY A 603 6.86 -14.40 -17.25
N ARG A 604 5.81 -15.20 -17.52
CA ARG A 604 5.91 -16.67 -17.69
C ARG A 604 6.34 -17.10 -19.08
N VAL A 605 6.28 -16.24 -20.07
CA VAL A 605 6.70 -16.53 -21.45
C VAL A 605 7.95 -15.74 -21.83
N GLY A 606 8.62 -16.17 -22.90
CA GLY A 606 9.85 -15.53 -23.38
C GLY A 606 11.06 -15.73 -22.44
N ARG A 607 11.15 -16.91 -21.81
CA ARG A 607 12.27 -17.28 -20.95
C ARG A 607 13.39 -18.02 -21.65
N GLY A 608 13.11 -18.53 -22.85
CA GLY A 608 14.08 -19.16 -23.73
C GLY A 608 14.71 -18.20 -24.73
N SER A 609 15.22 -18.73 -25.84
CA SER A 609 15.87 -17.99 -26.94
C SER A 609 14.88 -17.24 -27.84
N HIS A 610 13.58 -17.47 -27.69
CA HIS A 610 12.53 -16.91 -28.55
C HIS A 610 11.79 -15.76 -27.84
N GLN A 611 11.37 -14.76 -28.62
CA GLN A 611 10.61 -13.64 -28.12
C GLN A 611 9.24 -14.09 -27.60
N GLY A 612 8.87 -13.63 -26.40
CA GLY A 612 7.55 -13.88 -25.85
C GLY A 612 6.47 -12.97 -26.43
N LEU A 613 5.25 -13.50 -26.52
CA LEU A 613 4.05 -12.81 -26.99
C LEU A 613 2.96 -12.92 -25.92
N CYS A 614 2.43 -11.78 -25.47
CA CYS A 614 1.32 -11.71 -24.52
C CYS A 614 0.10 -11.08 -25.21
N LEU A 615 -0.99 -11.84 -25.29
CA LEU A 615 -2.24 -11.48 -25.95
C LEU A 615 -3.32 -11.29 -24.89
N LEU A 616 -3.83 -10.06 -24.77
CA LEU A 616 -4.83 -9.68 -23.78
C LEU A 616 -6.19 -9.56 -24.46
N PHE A 617 -7.15 -10.36 -24.05
CA PHE A 617 -8.54 -10.23 -24.46
C PHE A 617 -9.30 -9.48 -23.37
N GLY A 618 -9.81 -8.28 -23.68
CA GLY A 618 -10.46 -7.43 -22.70
C GLY A 618 -10.99 -6.13 -23.30
N ARG A 619 -11.51 -5.26 -22.43
CA ARG A 619 -12.14 -4.00 -22.82
C ARG A 619 -11.10 -2.99 -23.33
N SER A 620 -11.44 -2.31 -24.41
CA SER A 620 -10.55 -1.33 -25.07
C SER A 620 -10.35 -0.03 -24.27
N ASP A 621 -11.24 0.29 -23.34
CA ASP A 621 -11.22 1.49 -22.51
C ASP A 621 -10.41 1.31 -21.20
N SER A 622 -10.06 0.08 -20.84
CA SER A 622 -9.31 -0.23 -19.61
C SER A 622 -7.95 0.48 -19.56
N SER A 623 -7.78 1.40 -18.62
CA SER A 623 -6.52 2.10 -18.35
C SER A 623 -5.42 1.13 -17.89
N ARG A 624 -5.78 0.07 -17.15
CA ARG A 624 -4.87 -0.98 -16.67
C ARG A 624 -4.25 -1.75 -17.83
N LEU A 625 -5.06 -2.20 -18.81
CA LEU A 625 -4.57 -2.94 -19.97
C LEU A 625 -3.70 -2.06 -20.88
N LYS A 626 -4.07 -0.78 -21.05
CA LYS A 626 -3.25 0.19 -21.80
C LYS A 626 -1.90 0.42 -21.13
N ALA A 627 -1.85 0.47 -19.81
CA ALA A 627 -0.59 0.60 -19.07
C ALA A 627 0.30 -0.63 -19.29
N LEU A 628 -0.24 -1.84 -19.19
CA LEU A 628 0.51 -3.09 -19.41
C LEU A 628 1.07 -3.24 -20.82
N VAL A 629 0.37 -2.71 -21.84
CA VAL A 629 0.85 -2.70 -23.24
C VAL A 629 2.01 -1.73 -23.44
N ARG A 630 2.00 -0.58 -22.74
CA ARG A 630 3.00 0.49 -22.90
C ARG A 630 4.25 0.28 -22.07
N GLU A 631 4.09 -0.37 -20.91
CA GLU A 631 5.15 -0.47 -19.90
C GLU A 631 5.59 -1.93 -19.74
N SER A 632 6.90 -2.13 -19.76
CA SER A 632 7.52 -3.44 -19.54
C SER A 632 8.08 -3.61 -18.13
N ASP A 633 8.48 -2.51 -17.48
CA ASP A 633 9.04 -2.51 -16.12
C ASP A 633 7.94 -2.77 -15.08
N GLY A 634 8.10 -3.86 -14.31
CA GLY A 634 7.13 -4.26 -13.29
C GLY A 634 7.05 -3.30 -12.11
N PHE A 635 8.14 -2.64 -11.73
CA PHE A 635 8.13 -1.63 -10.67
C PHE A 635 7.32 -0.42 -11.09
N ARG A 636 7.50 0.02 -12.34
CA ARG A 636 6.72 1.10 -12.92
C ARG A 636 5.24 0.75 -13.04
N LEU A 637 4.93 -0.47 -13.43
CA LEU A 637 3.55 -0.96 -13.47
C LEU A 637 2.92 -1.01 -12.08
N ALA A 638 3.66 -1.36 -11.05
CA ALA A 638 3.17 -1.35 -9.68
C ALA A 638 2.87 0.08 -9.19
N GLU A 639 3.68 1.07 -9.56
CA GLU A 639 3.41 2.49 -9.29
C GLU A 639 2.13 2.96 -10.00
N ILE A 640 1.94 2.56 -11.27
CA ILE A 640 0.72 2.88 -12.03
C ILE A 640 -0.50 2.20 -11.42
N ASP A 641 -0.39 0.92 -10.99
CA ASP A 641 -1.49 0.20 -10.33
C ASP A 641 -1.90 0.89 -9.03
N LEU A 642 -0.92 1.34 -8.25
CA LEU A 642 -1.13 2.13 -7.03
C LEU A 642 -1.89 3.43 -7.33
N ALA A 643 -1.48 4.16 -8.36
CA ALA A 643 -2.13 5.40 -8.78
C ALA A 643 -3.57 5.18 -9.28
N LEU A 644 -3.84 4.09 -9.99
CA LEU A 644 -5.16 3.77 -10.54
C LEU A 644 -6.16 3.27 -9.49
N ARG A 645 -5.70 2.60 -8.44
CA ARG A 645 -6.57 2.05 -7.37
C ARG A 645 -6.95 3.09 -6.33
N GLY A 646 -6.15 4.15 -6.15
CA GLY A 646 -6.28 5.06 -5.02
C GLY A 646 -5.98 4.38 -3.67
N HIS A 647 -5.92 5.17 -2.61
CA HIS A 647 -5.47 4.70 -1.29
C HIS A 647 -6.39 3.66 -0.61
N GLY A 648 -7.68 3.63 -0.95
CA GLY A 648 -8.70 2.87 -0.22
C GLY A 648 -8.70 1.36 -0.45
N GLU A 649 -8.19 0.87 -1.60
CA GLU A 649 -8.28 -0.55 -1.97
C GLU A 649 -7.03 -1.37 -1.68
N LEU A 650 -5.85 -0.72 -1.54
CA LEU A 650 -4.56 -1.41 -1.42
C LEU A 650 -4.22 -1.90 -0.01
N VAL A 651 -4.83 -1.34 1.00
CA VAL A 651 -4.59 -1.74 2.41
C VAL A 651 -5.47 -2.92 2.83
N GLY A 652 -6.26 -3.49 1.90
CA GLY A 652 -6.99 -4.75 2.16
C GLY A 652 -8.10 -4.64 3.21
N THR A 653 -8.63 -3.43 3.48
CA THR A 653 -9.60 -3.20 4.52
C THR A 653 -10.97 -2.79 3.99
N ARG A 654 -11.63 -3.70 3.24
CA ARG A 654 -13.09 -3.71 3.19
C ARG A 654 -13.74 -4.46 4.38
N GLN A 655 -12.94 -4.86 5.37
CA GLN A 655 -13.49 -5.34 6.65
C GLN A 655 -13.12 -4.34 7.73
N SER A 656 -14.13 -3.60 8.18
CA SER A 656 -14.12 -2.59 9.25
C SER A 656 -13.49 -1.23 8.90
N GLY A 657 -14.30 -0.20 8.94
CA GLY A 657 -14.05 1.22 8.73
C GLY A 657 -13.06 1.91 9.69
N ARG A 658 -11.89 1.31 9.93
CA ARG A 658 -10.75 1.88 10.66
C ARG A 658 -9.49 1.35 10.03
N ASP A 659 -8.51 2.25 9.78
CA ASP A 659 -7.10 2.00 9.49
C ASP A 659 -6.65 2.16 8.04
N SER A 660 -6.69 3.40 7.53
CA SER A 660 -5.53 3.84 6.76
C SER A 660 -4.45 4.17 7.80
N ALA A 661 -3.28 3.56 7.69
CA ALA A 661 -2.16 3.77 8.61
C ALA A 661 -1.74 5.26 8.70
N TYR A 662 -2.13 6.06 7.71
CA TYR A 662 -1.84 7.49 7.59
C TYR A 662 -3.14 8.27 7.35
N ARG A 663 -3.26 9.40 8.02
CA ARG A 663 -4.42 10.30 7.91
C ARG A 663 -4.20 11.39 6.87
N PHE A 664 -2.97 11.91 6.78
CA PHE A 664 -2.59 13.04 5.93
C PHE A 664 -1.66 12.64 4.80
N ALA A 665 -0.81 11.65 5.04
CA ALA A 665 0.12 11.16 4.04
C ALA A 665 -0.57 10.25 3.02
N ASP A 666 -0.32 10.53 1.75
CA ASP A 666 -0.68 9.70 0.61
C ASP A 666 0.59 9.08 0.03
N LEU A 667 0.78 7.77 0.22
CA LEU A 667 2.01 7.08 -0.22
C LEU A 667 2.23 7.11 -1.74
N THR A 668 1.20 7.42 -2.52
CA THR A 668 1.32 7.61 -3.97
C THR A 668 1.82 9.01 -4.32
N ARG A 669 1.24 10.00 -3.67
CA ARG A 669 1.51 11.42 -3.89
C ARG A 669 2.77 11.89 -3.19
N ASP A 670 3.02 11.39 -1.98
CA ASP A 670 4.03 11.88 -1.05
C ASP A 670 5.32 11.02 -1.06
N GLN A 671 5.64 10.34 -2.16
CA GLN A 671 6.82 9.47 -2.28
C GLN A 671 8.12 10.20 -1.95
N GLU A 672 8.34 11.39 -2.53
CA GLU A 672 9.52 12.21 -2.24
C GLU A 672 9.58 12.63 -0.77
N LEU A 673 8.42 12.97 -0.20
CA LEU A 673 8.30 13.34 1.20
C LEU A 673 8.64 12.17 2.13
N GLN A 674 8.24 10.96 1.77
CA GLN A 674 8.57 9.73 2.49
C GLN A 674 10.07 9.42 2.44
N GLU A 675 10.71 9.54 1.27
CA GLU A 675 12.15 9.34 1.16
C GLU A 675 12.93 10.31 2.03
N ARG A 676 12.52 11.59 2.04
CA ARG A 676 13.10 12.62 2.90
C ARG A 676 12.90 12.31 4.38
N ALA A 677 11.69 11.89 4.77
CA ALA A 677 11.41 11.49 6.15
C ALA A 677 12.29 10.31 6.60
N LEU A 678 12.53 9.31 5.73
CA LEU A 678 13.43 8.19 6.01
C LEU A 678 14.88 8.66 6.21
N ILE A 679 15.38 9.55 5.35
CA ILE A 679 16.74 10.10 5.46
C ILE A 679 16.90 10.87 6.78
N HIS A 680 15.91 11.69 7.13
CA HIS A 680 15.94 12.44 8.38
C HIS A 680 15.79 11.54 9.61
N GLY A 681 14.91 10.53 9.58
CA GLY A 681 14.76 9.57 10.67
C GLY A 681 16.07 8.86 10.99
N ARG A 682 16.77 8.34 9.97
CA ARG A 682 18.11 7.76 10.10
C ARG A 682 19.11 8.73 10.73
N ARG A 683 19.20 9.93 10.16
CA ARG A 683 20.15 10.94 10.61
C ARG A 683 19.92 11.34 12.07
N ILE A 684 18.66 11.51 12.49
CA ILE A 684 18.31 11.83 13.87
C ILE A 684 18.79 10.72 14.81
N LEU A 685 18.48 9.47 14.50
CA LEU A 685 18.88 8.33 15.33
C LEU A 685 20.38 8.01 15.23
N ASP A 686 21.09 8.39 14.15
CA ASP A 686 22.54 8.30 14.06
C ASP A 686 23.23 9.28 15.05
N GLN A 687 22.64 10.46 15.20
CA GLN A 687 23.16 11.50 16.09
C GLN A 687 22.71 11.34 17.54
N ASP A 688 21.47 10.84 17.75
CA ASP A 688 20.85 10.69 19.05
C ASP A 688 20.01 9.39 19.09
N PRO A 689 20.66 8.23 19.29
CA PRO A 689 20.00 6.92 19.23
C PRO A 689 18.84 6.73 20.23
N ALA A 690 18.92 7.39 21.39
CA ALA A 690 17.92 7.29 22.45
C ALA A 690 16.90 8.45 22.42
N LEU A 691 17.01 9.41 21.47
CA LEU A 691 16.24 10.65 21.42
C LEU A 691 16.27 11.41 22.77
N ALA A 692 17.43 11.38 23.46
CA ALA A 692 17.61 11.94 24.78
C ALA A 692 17.96 13.44 24.75
N SER A 693 18.34 13.97 23.59
CA SER A 693 18.62 15.38 23.40
C SER A 693 17.35 16.22 23.63
N PRO A 694 17.47 17.39 24.29
CA PRO A 694 16.32 18.28 24.50
C PRO A 694 15.56 18.65 23.21
N GLU A 695 16.27 18.79 22.08
CA GLU A 695 15.67 19.10 20.78
C GLU A 695 14.84 17.94 20.21
N HIS A 696 15.04 16.72 20.69
CA HIS A 696 14.31 15.52 20.26
C HIS A 696 13.29 15.00 21.28
N ALA A 697 13.15 15.65 22.45
CA ALA A 697 12.28 15.18 23.52
C ALA A 697 10.81 15.04 23.08
N LEU A 698 10.30 15.96 22.26
CA LEU A 698 8.93 15.88 21.72
C LEU A 698 8.79 14.80 20.64
N LEU A 699 9.82 14.53 19.85
CA LEU A 699 9.83 13.41 18.93
C LEU A 699 9.80 12.06 19.66
N ALA A 700 10.56 11.94 20.77
CA ALA A 700 10.50 10.77 21.64
C ALA A 700 9.09 10.53 22.21
N ALA A 701 8.43 11.60 22.69
CA ALA A 701 7.05 11.52 23.17
C ALA A 701 6.06 11.09 22.08
N MET A 702 6.26 11.50 20.82
CA MET A 702 5.43 11.06 19.68
C MET A 702 5.57 9.57 19.35
N LEU A 703 6.72 8.97 19.64
CA LEU A 703 6.93 7.52 19.41
C LEU A 703 6.25 6.67 20.47
N THR A 704 6.21 7.13 21.74
CA THR A 704 5.60 6.38 22.84
C THR A 704 4.07 6.40 22.81
N SER A 705 3.45 7.33 22.08
CA SER A 705 1.99 7.46 21.98
C SER A 705 1.32 6.48 20.97
N VAL A 706 2.08 5.60 20.33
CA VAL A 706 1.54 4.58 19.40
C VAL A 706 1.24 3.32 20.22
N PRO A 707 0.00 2.78 20.21
CA PRO A 707 -0.24 1.41 20.68
C PRO A 707 0.55 0.44 19.83
N ALA A 708 1.24 -0.50 20.46
CA ALA A 708 2.10 -1.52 19.87
C ALA A 708 1.35 -2.46 18.90
#